data_2146b856fc365b5f96fef3d754091734
#
_entry.id   2146b856fc365b5f96fef3d754091734
#
_cell.length_a   1.000
_cell.length_b   1.000
_cell.length_c   1.000
_cell.angle_alpha   90.00
_cell.angle_beta   90.00
_cell.angle_gamma   90.00
#
_symmetry.space_group_name_H-M   'P 1'
#
loop_
_entity.id
_entity.type
_entity.pdbx_description
1 polymer ?
#
loop_
_entity_poly.entity_id
_entity_poly.type
_entity_poly.pdbx_seq_one_letter_code
_entity_poly.pdbx_strand_id
1 'polypeptide(L)'
;MQSRITAYWPDGSVKWTSHTANAALLEQEIEVLPKVRKQLKDSELRDKHVVERNKERIKLVVEKDKERIKLLAGSLEIDIPQDGTSLFHRITYKGKVFLTDARSVLLLEEPAVWEGKNLKIEKEYSPKITEIAVEEEGELRVIIKYTGHHELSGEKKIPFIIRMLVGLNSSQLDFVHTFLYDGDEDRDFLKGLGIRFCAPVTGKVYNRHVKFMGDYGIFHESLAQLLSWRPRVPQEVYAAQTRGEVLEPQGEEKEIVEKVIKDMPFWSEYDICQDSASHYSIRKKVKDSNCCYLDCLQGNRTEGGAAFGSEQGSLLFSLRDFWEKYPSGYTFRNLDGDLAEATVWLWSPKAAAMDFRHYANRGYNQVYYEGYDYKGATPYGIACTSEFSLRLSGKIIPSDEEIREFTEGVKYPARYVGTPEYYHKLKAFGYWSLPAHGNETENWLEKQLNHAVDFYLAEVEQRNWYGMFNYGDFMHTYDKERHQWRYDMGGYAWDNTELVPTLWLWYAFMRTGREDVFHLAEKLLRHTSEVDVYHMGRYKGLGSRHNVRHWGCPCKEARIAMAAHHRFYYYLTGDRRLEDIFLELKDNELSFLEKDPLGDFYEKEEMVYPSHARSGPDWSSLCANWMTQWERFQDTKYRDKITVGIEDIKKAPLKLISGPDFEFDPLTVHLRYIGERAAGGTHLQICMGSPQVWMELSDLLEDEEWKQMMADYGRFYYLPREEQLKESEGIIGEREFSLPFMAAAMGAYGAWYLKDEILAERTWRHLLHSLISEGNHDGFLTVIAAGKGNRKELVEIPWISTNFVAQWCLNVIVVLEFIRGKLPKDLAAVDILVEEMVVEGFRKA
;
A
#
# COMPACT_ATOMS: atom_id res chain seq x y z
N MET A 1 -4.69 -2.72 27.03
CA MET A 1 -4.78 -3.16 25.62
C MET A 1 -6.21 -2.94 25.15
N GLN A 2 -6.39 -2.23 24.06
CA GLN A 2 -7.68 -2.03 23.38
C GLN A 2 -7.75 -3.04 22.22
N SER A 3 -8.85 -3.78 22.13
CA SER A 3 -8.97 -4.88 21.16
C SER A 3 -10.29 -4.82 20.41
N ARG A 4 -10.28 -5.14 19.12
CA ARG A 4 -11.47 -5.32 18.30
C ARG A 4 -11.39 -6.60 17.49
N ILE A 5 -12.52 -7.24 17.25
CA ILE A 5 -12.61 -8.39 16.35
C ILE A 5 -12.61 -7.87 14.91
N THR A 6 -11.81 -8.49 14.05
CA THR A 6 -11.68 -8.11 12.64
C THR A 6 -12.19 -9.18 11.69
N ALA A 7 -12.25 -10.46 12.13
CA ALA A 7 -12.90 -11.53 11.39
C ALA A 7 -13.34 -12.69 12.29
N TYR A 8 -14.22 -13.52 11.73
CA TYR A 8 -14.81 -14.71 12.35
C TYR A 8 -14.63 -15.94 11.44
N TRP A 9 -14.58 -17.11 12.04
CA TRP A 9 -14.76 -18.37 11.35
C TRP A 9 -16.23 -18.62 11.00
N PRO A 10 -16.53 -19.54 10.06
CA PRO A 10 -17.92 -19.83 9.68
C PRO A 10 -18.84 -20.22 10.83
N ASP A 11 -18.31 -20.82 11.90
CA ASP A 11 -19.03 -21.20 13.11
C ASP A 11 -19.29 -20.03 14.09
N GLY A 12 -18.87 -18.82 13.73
CA GLY A 12 -18.98 -17.60 14.53
C GLY A 12 -17.89 -17.44 15.59
N SER A 13 -16.94 -18.35 15.70
CA SER A 13 -15.76 -18.15 16.55
C SER A 13 -14.82 -17.09 15.97
N VAL A 14 -14.04 -16.46 16.84
CA VAL A 14 -13.14 -15.37 16.43
C VAL A 14 -11.97 -15.92 15.61
N LYS A 15 -11.79 -15.37 14.40
CA LYS A 15 -10.67 -15.70 13.51
C LYS A 15 -9.51 -14.72 13.69
N TRP A 16 -9.79 -13.43 13.67
CA TRP A 16 -8.78 -12.37 13.77
C TRP A 16 -9.20 -11.27 14.75
N THR A 17 -8.20 -10.72 15.46
CA THR A 17 -8.36 -9.57 16.35
C THR A 17 -7.26 -8.55 16.10
N SER A 18 -7.62 -7.27 16.14
CA SER A 18 -6.68 -6.15 16.12
C SER A 18 -6.51 -5.61 17.52
N HIS A 19 -5.28 -5.29 17.91
CA HIS A 19 -4.94 -4.81 19.22
C HIS A 19 -4.16 -3.50 19.17
N THR A 20 -4.50 -2.58 20.07
CA THR A 20 -3.72 -1.37 20.33
C THR A 20 -3.15 -1.48 21.74
N ALA A 21 -1.83 -1.31 21.87
CA ALA A 21 -1.14 -1.39 23.12
C ALA A 21 -0.45 -0.07 23.48
N ASN A 22 -0.12 0.13 24.76
CA ASN A 22 0.67 1.27 25.21
C ASN A 22 2.15 1.03 24.85
N ALA A 23 2.87 2.06 24.44
CA ALA A 23 4.30 2.04 24.11
C ALA A 23 5.19 1.43 25.23
N ALA A 24 4.83 1.58 26.48
CA ALA A 24 5.55 0.96 27.58
C ALA A 24 5.57 -0.57 27.55
N LEU A 25 4.77 -1.20 26.71
CA LEU A 25 4.76 -2.65 26.49
C LEU A 25 5.68 -3.08 25.32
N LEU A 26 6.25 -2.13 24.58
CA LEU A 26 7.00 -2.39 23.36
C LEU A 26 8.35 -3.13 23.58
N GLU A 27 8.87 -3.12 24.81
CA GLU A 27 10.12 -3.80 25.18
C GLU A 27 9.90 -5.22 25.74
N GLN A 28 8.67 -5.72 25.74
CA GLN A 28 8.31 -7.01 26.34
C GLN A 28 7.68 -7.95 25.31
N GLU A 29 8.00 -9.24 25.39
CA GLU A 29 7.19 -10.26 24.74
C GLU A 29 5.75 -10.18 25.26
N ILE A 30 4.78 -10.08 24.37
CA ILE A 30 3.37 -9.99 24.73
C ILE A 30 2.70 -11.31 24.40
N GLU A 31 2.30 -12.05 25.43
CA GLU A 31 1.43 -13.22 25.28
C GLU A 31 -0.04 -12.76 25.36
N VAL A 32 -0.77 -12.94 24.26
CA VAL A 32 -2.22 -12.68 24.22
C VAL A 32 -2.95 -13.95 24.60
N LEU A 33 -3.37 -14.06 25.86
CA LEU A 33 -4.17 -15.17 26.34
C LEU A 33 -5.65 -14.93 26.01
N PRO A 34 -6.34 -15.86 25.31
CA PRO A 34 -7.77 -15.73 25.08
C PRO A 34 -8.52 -15.82 26.42
N LYS A 35 -9.25 -14.76 26.78
CA LYS A 35 -10.22 -14.87 27.87
C LYS A 35 -11.36 -15.75 27.39
N VAL A 36 -11.54 -16.91 28.01
CA VAL A 36 -12.72 -17.74 27.83
C VAL A 36 -13.93 -16.94 28.31
N ARG A 37 -14.69 -16.32 27.38
CA ARG A 37 -15.94 -15.66 27.73
C ARG A 37 -16.98 -16.77 28.05
N LYS A 38 -17.42 -16.87 29.30
CA LYS A 38 -18.76 -17.37 29.57
C LYS A 38 -19.75 -16.45 28.84
N GLN A 39 -20.70 -17.05 28.10
CA GLN A 39 -21.76 -16.32 27.43
C GLN A 39 -22.49 -15.41 28.43
N LEU A 40 -22.19 -14.12 28.40
CA LEU A 40 -22.93 -13.08 29.09
C LEU A 40 -23.87 -12.45 28.07
N LYS A 41 -25.16 -12.43 28.40
CA LYS A 41 -26.21 -11.77 27.61
C LYS A 41 -25.89 -10.28 27.47
N ASP A 42 -26.15 -9.69 26.30
CA ASP A 42 -25.87 -8.30 25.95
C ASP A 42 -26.33 -7.22 26.95
N SER A 43 -27.24 -7.53 27.86
CA SER A 43 -27.73 -6.61 28.91
C SER A 43 -26.80 -6.46 30.11
N GLU A 44 -25.79 -7.31 30.29
CA GLU A 44 -24.86 -7.28 31.43
C GLU A 44 -23.50 -6.68 31.11
N LEU A 45 -23.26 -6.25 29.87
CA LEU A 45 -21.98 -5.68 29.40
C LEU A 45 -21.81 -4.18 29.74
N ARG A 46 -22.85 -3.52 30.23
CA ARG A 46 -22.78 -2.07 30.58
C ARG A 46 -22.35 -1.76 32.01
N ASP A 47 -22.43 -2.72 32.93
CA ASP A 47 -22.11 -2.48 34.33
C ASP A 47 -21.38 -3.68 34.94
N LYS A 48 -20.08 -3.73 34.96
CA LYS A 48 -19.21 -4.37 35.94
C LYS A 48 -17.88 -4.80 35.38
N HIS A 49 -16.91 -3.93 35.41
CA HIS A 49 -15.52 -4.24 35.75
C HIS A 49 -14.85 -2.97 36.29
N VAL A 50 -15.36 -2.51 37.41
CA VAL A 50 -14.60 -1.59 38.30
C VAL A 50 -13.79 -2.49 39.20
N VAL A 51 -12.50 -2.65 38.94
CA VAL A 51 -11.54 -3.03 39.93
C VAL A 51 -11.05 -1.72 40.54
N GLU A 52 -11.54 -1.42 41.71
CA GLU A 52 -11.06 -0.32 42.56
C GLU A 52 -9.56 -0.48 42.77
N ARG A 53 -8.78 0.38 42.14
CA ARG A 53 -7.50 0.87 42.67
C ARG A 53 -7.49 2.38 42.50
N ASN A 54 -7.57 3.06 43.64
CA ASN A 54 -7.44 4.51 43.80
C ASN A 54 -6.21 5.06 43.08
N LYS A 55 -6.45 5.76 41.98
CA LYS A 55 -5.79 6.95 41.42
C LYS A 55 -6.71 7.42 40.31
N GLU A 56 -6.99 8.70 40.22
CA GLU A 56 -7.76 9.30 39.14
C GLU A 56 -7.23 8.72 37.78
N ARG A 57 -7.97 7.78 37.16
CA ARG A 57 -7.59 7.24 35.88
C ARG A 57 -7.83 8.35 34.88
N ILE A 58 -6.76 8.86 34.28
CA ILE A 58 -6.83 9.71 33.13
C ILE A 58 -7.55 8.87 32.06
N LYS A 59 -8.68 9.37 31.56
CA LYS A 59 -9.51 8.71 30.57
C LYS A 59 -9.40 9.46 29.26
N LEU A 60 -9.50 8.74 28.17
CA LEU A 60 -9.78 9.31 26.87
C LEU A 60 -11.30 9.50 26.79
N VAL A 61 -11.75 10.73 26.59
CA VAL A 61 -13.17 11.09 26.60
C VAL A 61 -13.52 11.81 25.32
N VAL A 62 -14.62 11.40 24.70
CA VAL A 62 -15.21 12.07 23.53
C VAL A 62 -16.57 12.63 23.93
N GLU A 63 -16.71 13.95 23.89
CA GLU A 63 -17.97 14.63 24.09
C GLU A 63 -18.46 15.15 22.73
N LYS A 64 -19.66 14.78 22.31
CA LYS A 64 -20.23 15.16 21.01
C LYS A 64 -21.55 15.87 21.22
N ASP A 65 -21.67 17.05 20.66
CA ASP A 65 -22.93 17.77 20.48
C ASP A 65 -23.20 18.11 19.00
N LYS A 66 -24.19 18.93 18.69
CA LYS A 66 -24.54 19.29 17.32
C LYS A 66 -23.53 20.23 16.62
N GLU A 67 -22.74 20.94 17.40
CA GLU A 67 -21.85 21.99 16.91
C GLU A 67 -20.39 21.54 16.88
N ARG A 68 -20.00 20.63 17.82
CA ARG A 68 -18.61 20.22 18.00
C ARG A 68 -18.44 18.82 18.57
N ILE A 69 -17.23 18.30 18.36
CA ILE A 69 -16.69 17.12 19.08
C ILE A 69 -15.53 17.61 19.91
N LYS A 70 -15.59 17.39 21.22
CA LYS A 70 -14.49 17.67 22.14
C LYS A 70 -13.83 16.36 22.54
N LEU A 71 -12.50 16.28 22.34
CA LEU A 71 -11.70 15.12 22.68
C LEU A 71 -10.71 15.48 23.76
N LEU A 72 -10.71 14.70 24.87
CA LEU A 72 -9.80 14.85 25.99
C LEU A 72 -8.95 13.59 26.11
N ALA A 73 -7.63 13.72 25.93
CA ALA A 73 -6.67 12.62 25.96
C ALA A 73 -5.50 12.95 26.92
N GLY A 74 -5.77 12.87 28.22
CA GLY A 74 -4.81 13.27 29.24
C GLY A 74 -4.58 14.78 29.25
N SER A 75 -3.37 15.22 28.89
CA SER A 75 -3.02 16.65 28.83
C SER A 75 -3.36 17.30 27.48
N LEU A 76 -3.88 16.54 26.55
CA LEU A 76 -4.27 16.99 25.22
C LEU A 76 -5.79 17.21 25.16
N GLU A 77 -6.21 18.36 24.65
CA GLU A 77 -7.60 18.71 24.42
C GLU A 77 -7.74 19.19 22.96
N ILE A 78 -8.69 18.61 22.23
CA ILE A 78 -8.96 18.91 20.82
C ILE A 78 -10.42 19.33 20.67
N ASP A 79 -10.64 20.46 20.02
CA ASP A 79 -11.98 21.01 19.71
C ASP A 79 -12.22 20.94 18.21
N ILE A 80 -13.17 20.09 17.79
CA ILE A 80 -13.44 19.75 16.39
C ILE A 80 -14.81 20.33 16.02
N PRO A 81 -14.88 21.31 15.10
CA PRO A 81 -16.16 21.85 14.64
C PRO A 81 -16.90 20.86 13.76
N GLN A 82 -18.22 20.91 13.75
CA GLN A 82 -19.05 20.13 12.82
C GLN A 82 -19.60 20.95 11.65
N ASP A 83 -19.06 22.15 11.42
CA ASP A 83 -19.45 23.05 10.33
C ASP A 83 -18.79 22.73 8.97
N GLY A 84 -17.83 21.81 8.95
CA GLY A 84 -17.13 21.37 7.74
C GLY A 84 -16.05 22.31 7.24
N THR A 85 -15.60 23.27 8.04
CA THR A 85 -14.61 24.28 7.63
C THR A 85 -13.16 23.89 7.92
N SER A 86 -12.94 23.15 9.01
CA SER A 86 -11.60 22.75 9.43
C SER A 86 -11.59 21.37 10.11
N LEU A 87 -10.41 20.75 10.20
CA LEU A 87 -10.22 19.49 10.92
C LEU A 87 -10.36 19.67 12.45
N PHE A 88 -9.94 20.81 12.96
CA PHE A 88 -10.12 21.23 14.35
C PHE A 88 -9.98 22.74 14.46
N HIS A 89 -10.65 23.35 15.47
CA HIS A 89 -10.53 24.76 15.78
C HIS A 89 -9.43 25.05 16.81
N ARG A 90 -9.10 24.10 17.65
CA ARG A 90 -8.12 24.31 18.70
C ARG A 90 -7.54 22.99 19.20
N ILE A 91 -6.22 23.00 19.39
CA ILE A 91 -5.53 21.98 20.16
C ILE A 91 -4.80 22.65 21.32
N THR A 92 -5.13 22.18 22.51
CA THR A 92 -4.52 22.61 23.78
C THR A 92 -3.70 21.45 24.36
N TYR A 93 -2.47 21.71 24.73
CA TYR A 93 -1.59 20.74 25.39
C TYR A 93 -1.01 21.34 26.67
N LYS A 94 -1.18 20.63 27.79
CA LYS A 94 -0.76 21.10 29.13
C LYS A 94 -1.24 22.54 29.43
N GLY A 95 -2.48 22.84 29.02
CA GLY A 95 -3.13 24.15 29.27
C GLY A 95 -2.70 25.27 28.30
N LYS A 96 -1.78 25.04 27.36
CA LYS A 96 -1.35 26.00 26.34
C LYS A 96 -1.96 25.68 25.00
N VAL A 97 -2.41 26.67 24.22
CA VAL A 97 -2.90 26.51 22.86
C VAL A 97 -1.73 26.37 21.89
N PHE A 98 -1.60 25.26 21.21
CA PHE A 98 -0.55 24.99 20.23
C PHE A 98 -1.00 25.18 18.79
N LEU A 99 -2.28 24.87 18.52
CA LEU A 99 -2.85 25.00 17.19
C LEU A 99 -4.24 25.64 17.29
N THR A 100 -4.59 26.45 16.29
CA THR A 100 -5.88 27.16 16.22
C THR A 100 -6.70 26.81 14.99
N ASP A 101 -6.13 26.12 14.02
CA ASP A 101 -6.83 25.67 12.81
C ASP A 101 -6.02 24.59 12.10
N ALA A 102 -6.71 23.72 11.35
CA ALA A 102 -6.08 22.84 10.37
C ALA A 102 -7.01 22.59 9.18
N ARG A 103 -6.48 22.74 7.96
CA ARG A 103 -7.25 22.61 6.71
C ARG A 103 -6.47 21.85 5.66
N SER A 104 -7.17 21.01 4.88
CA SER A 104 -6.61 20.49 3.64
C SER A 104 -6.39 21.61 2.63
N VAL A 105 -5.37 21.50 1.80
CA VAL A 105 -4.99 22.46 0.76
C VAL A 105 -4.82 21.73 -0.55
N LEU A 106 -5.46 22.21 -1.61
CA LEU A 106 -5.30 21.72 -2.96
C LEU A 106 -4.93 22.87 -3.90
N LEU A 107 -3.83 22.70 -4.64
CA LEU A 107 -3.43 23.56 -5.73
C LEU A 107 -3.49 22.77 -7.03
N LEU A 108 -4.25 23.25 -8.01
CA LEU A 108 -4.26 22.73 -9.36
C LEU A 108 -3.64 23.76 -10.32
N GLU A 109 -2.88 23.26 -11.27
CA GLU A 109 -2.31 24.04 -12.37
C GLU A 109 -3.12 23.73 -13.62
N GLU A 110 -3.74 24.74 -14.21
CA GLU A 110 -4.52 24.59 -15.44
C GLU A 110 -3.79 25.23 -16.62
N PRO A 111 -3.79 24.59 -17.81
CA PRO A 111 -3.29 25.22 -19.01
C PRO A 111 -4.21 26.37 -19.42
N ALA A 112 -3.62 27.48 -19.85
CA ALA A 112 -4.35 28.65 -20.36
C ALA A 112 -3.65 29.21 -21.59
N VAL A 113 -4.39 29.92 -22.42
CA VAL A 113 -3.82 30.64 -23.58
C VAL A 113 -4.18 32.11 -23.42
N TRP A 114 -3.16 32.96 -23.44
CA TRP A 114 -3.32 34.41 -23.42
C TRP A 114 -2.44 35.06 -24.50
N GLU A 115 -3.05 35.83 -25.37
CA GLU A 115 -2.36 36.46 -26.53
C GLU A 115 -1.52 35.49 -27.36
N GLY A 116 -2.05 34.26 -27.59
CA GLY A 116 -1.33 33.20 -28.31
C GLY A 116 -0.17 32.55 -27.57
N LYS A 117 0.03 32.85 -26.28
CA LYS A 117 1.06 32.24 -25.43
C LYS A 117 0.40 31.22 -24.51
N ASN A 118 1.04 30.05 -24.42
CA ASN A 118 0.65 29.07 -23.44
C ASN A 118 1.07 29.50 -22.03
N LEU A 119 0.12 29.60 -21.15
CA LEU A 119 0.29 29.95 -19.75
C LEU A 119 -0.19 28.78 -18.89
N LYS A 120 0.19 28.80 -17.63
CA LYS A 120 -0.31 27.94 -16.58
C LYS A 120 -0.89 28.81 -15.47
N ILE A 121 -2.10 28.51 -15.06
CA ILE A 121 -2.78 29.25 -13.98
C ILE A 121 -2.89 28.31 -12.79
N GLU A 122 -2.30 28.72 -11.67
CA GLU A 122 -2.44 28.02 -10.40
C GLU A 122 -3.71 28.50 -9.69
N LYS A 123 -4.50 27.54 -9.22
CA LYS A 123 -5.74 27.77 -8.46
C LYS A 123 -5.70 27.03 -7.13
N GLU A 124 -5.98 27.74 -6.04
CA GLU A 124 -6.15 27.13 -4.72
C GLU A 124 -7.63 26.84 -4.47
N TYR A 125 -7.92 25.58 -4.15
CA TYR A 125 -9.25 25.10 -3.78
C TYR A 125 -9.34 24.93 -2.27
N SER A 126 -10.45 25.41 -1.69
CA SER A 126 -10.71 25.31 -0.24
C SER A 126 -11.36 23.97 0.12
N PRO A 127 -11.03 23.38 1.27
CA PRO A 127 -11.65 22.12 1.70
C PRO A 127 -13.10 22.34 2.13
N LYS A 128 -13.94 21.36 1.83
CA LYS A 128 -15.29 21.21 2.35
C LYS A 128 -15.44 19.82 2.95
N ILE A 129 -15.44 19.73 4.27
CA ILE A 129 -15.72 18.49 4.99
C ILE A 129 -17.22 18.27 4.97
N THR A 130 -17.66 17.12 4.47
CA THR A 130 -19.09 16.74 4.35
C THR A 130 -19.54 15.81 5.46
N GLU A 131 -18.60 15.09 6.06
CA GLU A 131 -18.89 14.16 7.15
C GLU A 131 -17.72 14.11 8.14
N ILE A 132 -18.05 14.07 9.44
CA ILE A 132 -17.12 13.85 10.54
C ILE A 132 -17.66 12.71 11.39
N ALA A 133 -16.92 11.61 11.49
CA ALA A 133 -17.30 10.43 12.25
C ALA A 133 -16.23 10.07 13.28
N VAL A 134 -16.68 9.68 14.47
CA VAL A 134 -15.84 8.96 15.44
C VAL A 134 -15.81 7.49 15.00
N GLU A 135 -14.77 7.12 14.25
CA GLU A 135 -14.64 5.78 13.64
C GLU A 135 -14.20 4.72 14.66
N GLU A 136 -13.44 5.13 15.65
CA GLU A 136 -13.02 4.30 16.77
C GLU A 136 -13.04 5.12 18.04
N GLU A 137 -13.67 4.61 19.08
CA GLU A 137 -13.65 5.16 20.43
C GLU A 137 -13.23 4.07 21.41
N GLY A 138 -12.11 4.28 22.09
CA GLY A 138 -11.55 3.29 23.00
C GLY A 138 -10.75 3.91 24.14
N GLU A 139 -10.31 3.08 25.06
CA GLU A 139 -9.57 3.54 26.25
C GLU A 139 -8.15 4.05 25.95
N LEU A 140 -7.55 3.58 24.85
CA LEU A 140 -6.16 3.91 24.49
C LEU A 140 -6.05 4.77 23.26
N ARG A 141 -7.03 4.71 22.34
CA ARG A 141 -7.00 5.41 21.06
C ARG A 141 -8.39 5.80 20.63
N VAL A 142 -8.48 6.99 20.02
CA VAL A 142 -9.65 7.45 19.25
C VAL A 142 -9.22 7.72 17.82
N ILE A 143 -10.09 7.43 16.86
CA ILE A 143 -9.91 7.77 15.45
C ILE A 143 -11.09 8.62 15.01
N ILE A 144 -10.79 9.82 14.50
CA ILE A 144 -11.76 10.71 13.86
C ILE A 144 -11.56 10.62 12.36
N LYS A 145 -12.61 10.28 11.64
CA LYS A 145 -12.63 10.22 10.17
C LYS A 145 -13.35 11.43 9.61
N TYR A 146 -12.71 12.12 8.68
CA TYR A 146 -13.24 13.23 7.92
C TYR A 146 -13.38 12.81 6.46
N THR A 147 -14.53 13.06 5.86
CA THR A 147 -14.77 12.87 4.43
C THR A 147 -15.15 14.20 3.81
N GLY A 148 -14.60 14.53 2.66
CA GLY A 148 -14.84 15.82 2.03
C GLY A 148 -14.30 15.90 0.61
N HIS A 149 -14.29 17.11 0.07
CA HIS A 149 -13.73 17.46 -1.22
C HIS A 149 -13.18 18.90 -1.15
N HIS A 150 -12.48 19.33 -2.19
CA HIS A 150 -12.04 20.70 -2.31
C HIS A 150 -12.99 21.46 -3.25
N GLU A 151 -13.20 22.74 -3.01
CA GLU A 151 -14.17 23.55 -3.76
C GLU A 151 -13.60 24.91 -4.10
N LEU A 152 -13.83 25.36 -5.35
CA LEU A 152 -13.56 26.71 -5.81
C LEU A 152 -14.72 27.17 -6.69
N SER A 153 -15.40 28.26 -6.30
CA SER A 153 -16.53 28.85 -7.05
C SER A 153 -17.63 27.84 -7.40
N GLY A 154 -17.90 26.86 -6.53
CA GLY A 154 -18.91 25.81 -6.71
C GLY A 154 -18.42 24.58 -7.49
N GLU A 155 -17.22 24.61 -8.06
CA GLU A 155 -16.59 23.44 -8.68
C GLU A 155 -15.93 22.58 -7.58
N LYS A 156 -16.27 21.27 -7.56
CA LYS A 156 -15.75 20.30 -6.60
C LYS A 156 -14.64 19.49 -7.25
N LYS A 157 -13.53 19.28 -6.54
CA LYS A 157 -12.37 18.55 -7.00
C LYS A 157 -11.74 17.75 -5.87
N ILE A 158 -11.09 16.68 -6.26
CA ILE A 158 -10.21 15.86 -5.43
C ILE A 158 -10.82 15.54 -4.07
N PRO A 159 -11.81 14.60 -4.03
CA PRO A 159 -12.34 14.07 -2.79
C PRO A 159 -11.22 13.54 -1.88
N PHE A 160 -11.42 13.66 -0.57
CA PHE A 160 -10.46 13.15 0.41
C PHE A 160 -11.13 12.42 1.56
N ILE A 161 -10.35 11.52 2.15
CA ILE A 161 -10.62 10.88 3.43
C ILE A 161 -9.42 11.15 4.33
N ILE A 162 -9.64 11.81 5.46
CA ILE A 162 -8.57 12.07 6.43
C ILE A 162 -8.94 11.38 7.73
N ARG A 163 -8.00 10.63 8.32
CA ARG A 163 -8.12 10.08 9.65
C ARG A 163 -7.12 10.75 10.57
N MET A 164 -7.60 11.23 11.71
CA MET A 164 -6.77 11.72 12.80
C MET A 164 -6.84 10.71 13.94
N LEU A 165 -5.70 10.16 14.31
CA LEU A 165 -5.56 9.19 15.37
C LEU A 165 -4.96 9.88 16.61
N VAL A 166 -5.57 9.69 17.76
CA VAL A 166 -5.17 10.30 19.03
C VAL A 166 -5.02 9.22 20.08
N GLY A 167 -3.81 9.09 20.61
CA GLY A 167 -3.51 8.16 21.69
C GLY A 167 -3.70 8.78 23.08
N LEU A 168 -4.07 7.96 24.07
CA LEU A 168 -4.16 8.37 25.46
C LEU A 168 -2.79 8.83 25.98
N ASN A 169 -2.75 10.01 26.62
CA ASN A 169 -1.53 10.66 27.15
C ASN A 169 -0.46 10.94 26.09
N SER A 170 -0.80 10.91 24.81
CA SER A 170 0.11 11.27 23.73
C SER A 170 0.17 12.80 23.55
N SER A 171 1.33 13.30 23.16
CA SER A 171 1.48 14.64 22.57
C SER A 171 1.57 14.59 21.05
N GLN A 172 1.34 13.42 20.46
CA GLN A 172 1.41 13.14 19.04
C GLN A 172 0.01 12.93 18.49
N LEU A 173 -0.18 13.43 17.29
CA LEU A 173 -1.35 13.23 16.43
C LEU A 173 -0.87 12.57 15.15
N ASP A 174 -1.48 11.47 14.77
CA ASP A 174 -1.16 10.77 13.53
C ASP A 174 -2.26 11.01 12.52
N PHE A 175 -1.88 11.25 11.28
CA PHE A 175 -2.80 11.53 10.18
C PHE A 175 -2.60 10.53 9.06
N VAL A 176 -3.71 10.01 8.55
CA VAL A 176 -3.78 9.21 7.32
C VAL A 176 -4.64 9.97 6.33
N HIS A 177 -4.05 10.44 5.26
CA HIS A 177 -4.71 11.23 4.23
C HIS A 177 -4.79 10.43 2.94
N THR A 178 -6.00 10.16 2.48
CA THR A 178 -6.27 9.56 1.17
C THR A 178 -6.97 10.60 0.31
N PHE A 179 -6.48 10.83 -0.90
CA PHE A 179 -7.22 11.57 -1.92
C PHE A 179 -7.64 10.64 -3.05
N LEU A 180 -8.72 11.01 -3.73
CA LEU A 180 -9.19 10.34 -4.94
C LEU A 180 -9.11 11.34 -6.09
N TYR A 181 -8.61 10.89 -7.24
CA TYR A 181 -8.51 11.76 -8.41
C TYR A 181 -9.82 11.72 -9.20
N ASP A 182 -10.51 12.86 -9.27
CA ASP A 182 -11.74 13.08 -10.04
C ASP A 182 -11.59 14.21 -11.07
N GLY A 183 -10.33 14.59 -11.36
CA GLY A 183 -10.00 15.65 -12.29
C GLY A 183 -10.13 15.23 -13.76
N ASP A 184 -10.04 16.23 -14.60
CA ASP A 184 -9.84 16.08 -16.05
C ASP A 184 -8.33 16.04 -16.31
N GLU A 185 -7.81 14.94 -16.82
CA GLU A 185 -6.36 14.75 -17.03
C GLU A 185 -5.73 15.74 -18.01
N ASP A 186 -6.52 16.35 -18.90
CA ASP A 186 -6.05 17.37 -19.83
C ASP A 186 -6.03 18.79 -19.24
N ARG A 187 -6.65 18.95 -18.05
CA ARG A 187 -6.84 20.25 -17.41
C ARG A 187 -6.27 20.36 -16.00
N ASP A 188 -6.48 19.34 -15.18
CA ASP A 188 -6.28 19.39 -13.74
C ASP A 188 -4.94 18.77 -13.34
N PHE A 189 -3.84 19.52 -13.47
CA PHE A 189 -2.53 19.07 -13.07
C PHE A 189 -2.32 19.33 -11.58
N LEU A 190 -2.00 18.30 -10.80
CA LEU A 190 -1.83 18.42 -9.35
C LEU A 190 -0.53 19.20 -9.04
N LYS A 191 -0.69 20.43 -8.59
CA LYS A 191 0.43 21.34 -8.26
C LYS A 191 0.80 21.30 -6.79
N GLY A 192 -0.20 21.12 -5.91
CA GLY A 192 0.04 21.03 -4.47
C GLY A 192 -1.11 20.33 -3.76
N LEU A 193 -0.77 19.43 -2.84
CA LEU A 193 -1.73 18.76 -1.95
C LEU A 193 -1.12 18.64 -0.57
N GLY A 194 -1.86 19.02 0.46
CA GLY A 194 -1.33 18.97 1.82
C GLY A 194 -2.33 19.34 2.90
N ILE A 195 -1.83 19.49 4.13
CA ILE A 195 -2.59 20.02 5.26
C ILE A 195 -1.83 21.20 5.86
N ARG A 196 -2.53 22.33 5.99
CA ARG A 196 -2.06 23.58 6.60
C ARG A 196 -2.55 23.67 8.02
N PHE A 197 -1.64 23.95 8.95
CA PHE A 197 -1.87 24.14 10.36
C PHE A 197 -1.56 25.58 10.74
N CYS A 198 -2.37 26.19 11.61
CA CYS A 198 -2.14 27.51 12.18
C CYS A 198 -1.72 27.38 13.64
N ALA A 199 -0.58 27.99 14.01
CA ALA A 199 0.02 27.87 15.32
C ALA A 199 0.33 29.24 15.93
N PRO A 200 -0.16 29.57 17.12
CA PRO A 200 0.30 30.76 17.84
C PRO A 200 1.79 30.66 18.13
N VAL A 201 2.51 31.73 17.86
CA VAL A 201 3.94 31.88 18.20
C VAL A 201 4.13 33.09 19.09
N THR A 202 4.93 32.95 20.14
CA THR A 202 5.11 33.96 21.17
C THR A 202 6.57 34.26 21.41
N GLY A 203 6.86 35.29 22.18
CA GLY A 203 8.21 35.67 22.54
C GLY A 203 8.97 36.39 21.46
N LYS A 204 10.24 36.59 21.70
CA LYS A 204 11.13 37.37 20.85
C LYS A 204 11.54 36.59 19.60
N VAL A 205 11.70 37.28 18.46
CA VAL A 205 12.09 36.65 17.20
C VAL A 205 13.41 35.87 17.27
N TYR A 206 14.34 36.31 18.11
CA TYR A 206 15.61 35.62 18.32
C TYR A 206 15.46 34.32 19.16
N ASN A 207 14.30 34.12 19.81
CA ASN A 207 13.91 32.88 20.50
C ASN A 207 12.97 31.99 19.66
N ARG A 208 12.78 32.32 18.39
CA ARG A 208 12.00 31.49 17.49
C ARG A 208 12.95 30.74 16.55
N HIS A 209 12.75 29.44 16.46
CA HIS A 209 13.68 28.54 15.79
C HIS A 209 12.98 27.65 14.77
N VAL A 210 13.76 27.24 13.76
CA VAL A 210 13.38 26.20 12.80
C VAL A 210 14.45 25.14 12.70
N LYS A 211 14.03 23.89 12.51
CA LYS A 211 14.92 22.76 12.21
C LYS A 211 14.38 21.92 11.07
N PHE A 212 15.29 21.46 10.21
CA PHE A 212 15.00 20.49 9.15
C PHE A 212 16.05 19.40 9.12
N MET A 213 15.63 18.16 9.03
CA MET A 213 16.50 17.02 8.89
C MET A 213 17.06 16.97 7.47
N GLY A 214 18.37 16.82 7.32
CA GLY A 214 19.07 16.60 6.06
C GLY A 214 19.89 15.33 6.12
N ASP A 215 20.50 14.95 5.00
CA ASP A 215 21.37 13.76 4.90
C ASP A 215 22.72 13.91 5.64
N TYR A 216 23.17 15.14 5.89
CA TYR A 216 24.42 15.44 6.62
C TYR A 216 24.19 15.94 8.06
N GLY A 217 22.96 15.96 8.52
CA GLY A 217 22.60 16.42 9.85
C GLY A 217 21.33 17.27 9.87
N ILE A 218 21.12 17.99 10.96
CA ILE A 218 19.94 18.83 11.13
C ILE A 218 20.31 20.29 10.90
N PHE A 219 19.71 20.91 9.91
CA PHE A 219 19.74 22.34 9.71
C PHE A 219 18.98 23.02 10.85
N HIS A 220 19.60 24.03 11.49
CA HIS A 220 19.01 24.74 12.62
C HIS A 220 19.32 26.24 12.51
N GLU A 221 18.28 27.06 12.55
CA GLU A 221 18.40 28.52 12.62
C GLU A 221 17.38 29.16 13.57
N SER A 222 17.73 30.35 14.09
CA SER A 222 16.78 31.31 14.65
C SER A 222 16.31 32.26 13.56
N LEU A 223 15.10 32.83 13.68
CA LEU A 223 14.56 33.80 12.73
C LEU A 223 15.37 35.12 12.70
N ALA A 224 16.06 35.43 13.77
CA ALA A 224 17.00 36.54 13.89
C ALA A 224 18.30 36.03 14.50
N GLN A 225 19.20 35.53 13.65
CA GLN A 225 20.45 34.92 14.07
C GLN A 225 21.39 35.96 14.61
N LEU A 226 21.63 35.94 15.93
CA LEU A 226 22.59 36.81 16.59
C LEU A 226 24.04 36.43 16.16
N LEU A 227 24.93 37.41 16.20
CA LEU A 227 26.32 37.20 15.84
C LEU A 227 27.22 37.54 17.02
N SER A 228 28.18 36.70 17.30
CA SER A 228 29.25 36.97 18.26
C SER A 228 30.34 37.86 17.67
N TRP A 229 30.22 38.29 16.40
CA TRP A 229 31.18 39.09 15.67
C TRP A 229 30.50 40.02 14.67
N ARG A 230 30.60 41.30 14.84
CA ARG A 230 30.09 42.45 14.06
C ARG A 230 28.58 42.39 13.64
N PRO A 231 27.66 42.93 14.39
CA PRO A 231 27.83 43.47 15.75
C PRO A 231 27.96 42.38 16.77
N ARG A 232 28.65 42.60 17.85
CA ARG A 232 28.97 41.58 18.85
C ARG A 232 27.87 41.45 19.89
N VAL A 233 27.30 40.26 19.99
CA VAL A 233 26.71 39.80 21.24
C VAL A 233 27.76 39.01 22.03
N PRO A 234 27.63 38.87 23.36
CA PRO A 234 28.49 37.98 24.18
C PRO A 234 28.48 36.56 23.57
N GLN A 235 29.62 35.86 23.63
CA GLN A 235 29.77 34.51 23.08
C GLN A 235 28.79 33.52 23.71
N GLU A 236 28.51 33.67 24.98
CA GLU A 236 27.56 32.82 25.71
C GLU A 236 26.12 32.99 25.20
N VAL A 237 25.71 34.23 24.89
CA VAL A 237 24.39 34.54 24.33
C VAL A 237 24.26 33.94 22.92
N TYR A 238 25.27 34.08 22.09
CA TYR A 238 25.33 33.46 20.78
C TYR A 238 25.28 31.94 20.88
N ALA A 239 26.10 31.34 21.75
CA ALA A 239 26.15 29.90 21.91
C ALA A 239 24.85 29.34 22.50
N ALA A 240 24.18 30.03 23.40
CA ALA A 240 22.87 29.64 23.94
C ALA A 240 21.80 29.69 22.85
N GLN A 241 21.78 30.70 21.97
CA GLN A 241 20.88 30.75 20.83
C GLN A 241 21.08 29.55 19.89
N THR A 242 22.34 29.26 19.55
CA THR A 242 22.64 28.13 18.65
C THR A 242 22.30 26.76 19.23
N ARG A 243 22.18 26.64 20.54
CA ARG A 243 21.66 25.44 21.20
C ARG A 243 20.13 25.41 21.31
N GLY A 244 19.44 26.51 20.91
CA GLY A 244 17.97 26.60 21.04
C GLY A 244 17.52 26.87 22.46
N GLU A 245 18.31 27.56 23.25
CA GLU A 245 17.95 28.02 24.60
C GLU A 245 17.18 29.34 24.56
N VAL A 246 16.27 29.55 25.52
CA VAL A 246 15.57 30.84 25.67
C VAL A 246 16.55 31.90 26.14
N LEU A 247 16.67 32.97 25.38
CA LEU A 247 17.51 34.11 25.71
C LEU A 247 16.67 35.15 26.45
N GLU A 248 17.15 35.55 27.65
CA GLU A 248 16.59 36.64 28.43
C GLU A 248 17.69 37.67 28.74
N PRO A 249 18.23 38.36 27.74
CA PRO A 249 19.35 39.29 27.93
C PRO A 249 18.94 40.43 28.89
N GLN A 250 19.87 40.80 29.79
CA GLN A 250 19.66 41.83 30.80
C GLN A 250 20.70 42.93 30.68
N GLY A 251 20.40 44.13 31.19
CA GLY A 251 21.34 45.25 31.26
C GLY A 251 21.97 45.59 29.91
N GLU A 252 23.30 45.68 29.86
CA GLU A 252 24.05 45.98 28.65
C GLU A 252 23.86 44.94 27.52
N GLU A 253 23.72 43.68 27.85
CA GLU A 253 23.45 42.62 26.86
C GLU A 253 22.15 42.89 26.12
N LYS A 254 21.10 43.32 26.85
CA LYS A 254 19.80 43.65 26.28
C LYS A 254 19.92 44.80 25.26
N GLU A 255 20.63 45.86 25.65
CA GLU A 255 20.86 47.01 24.76
C GLU A 255 21.59 46.62 23.48
N ILE A 256 22.60 45.74 23.60
CA ILE A 256 23.35 45.22 22.45
C ILE A 256 22.41 44.40 21.55
N VAL A 257 21.66 43.44 22.11
CA VAL A 257 20.74 42.58 21.33
C VAL A 257 19.65 43.41 20.66
N GLU A 258 19.02 44.33 21.37
CA GLU A 258 17.99 45.21 20.79
C GLU A 258 18.53 46.10 19.65
N LYS A 259 19.73 46.58 19.79
CA LYS A 259 20.39 47.35 18.71
C LYS A 259 20.70 46.49 17.49
N VAL A 260 21.17 45.25 17.72
CA VAL A 260 21.45 44.31 16.64
C VAL A 260 20.17 43.95 15.89
N ILE A 261 19.13 43.56 16.62
CA ILE A 261 17.84 43.13 16.06
C ILE A 261 17.18 44.24 15.23
N LYS A 262 17.32 45.49 15.63
CA LYS A 262 16.71 46.65 14.95
C LYS A 262 17.12 46.77 13.49
N ASP A 263 18.33 46.38 13.16
CA ASP A 263 18.93 46.53 11.83
C ASP A 263 19.00 45.20 11.05
N MET A 264 18.50 44.08 11.62
CA MET A 264 18.52 42.76 10.97
C MET A 264 17.23 42.42 10.25
N PRO A 265 17.30 41.69 9.11
CA PRO A 265 16.11 41.10 8.53
C PRO A 265 15.62 39.93 9.38
N PHE A 266 14.30 39.76 9.42
CA PHE A 266 13.68 38.57 10.07
C PHE A 266 13.25 37.59 9.00
N TRP A 267 13.64 36.31 9.20
CA TRP A 267 13.27 35.28 8.28
C TRP A 267 11.83 34.81 8.62
N SER A 268 10.89 35.08 7.72
CA SER A 268 9.48 34.83 7.93
C SER A 268 9.01 33.48 7.37
N GLU A 269 9.69 33.02 6.31
CA GLU A 269 9.32 31.79 5.62
C GLU A 269 10.54 30.88 5.42
N TYR A 270 10.32 29.60 5.70
CA TYR A 270 11.25 28.51 5.39
C TYR A 270 10.51 27.40 4.65
N ASP A 271 11.15 26.79 3.68
CA ASP A 271 10.67 25.59 3.01
C ASP A 271 11.74 24.52 2.85
N ILE A 272 11.32 23.25 2.88
CA ILE A 272 12.09 22.11 2.44
C ILE A 272 11.26 21.35 1.41
N CYS A 273 11.89 20.97 0.31
CA CYS A 273 11.27 20.17 -0.73
C CYS A 273 12.23 19.07 -1.19
N GLN A 274 11.77 17.82 -1.11
CA GLN A 274 12.37 16.69 -1.82
C GLN A 274 11.68 16.61 -3.18
N ASP A 275 12.36 17.00 -4.24
CA ASP A 275 11.78 17.11 -5.58
C ASP A 275 12.08 15.91 -6.49
N SER A 276 13.00 15.07 -6.08
CA SER A 276 13.33 13.80 -6.74
C SER A 276 13.90 12.79 -5.74
N ALA A 277 14.13 11.55 -6.16
CA ALA A 277 14.73 10.51 -5.32
C ALA A 277 16.18 10.82 -4.90
N SER A 278 16.80 11.87 -5.43
CA SER A 278 18.20 12.19 -5.23
C SER A 278 18.48 13.68 -5.03
N HIS A 279 17.44 14.47 -4.75
CA HIS A 279 17.63 15.90 -4.50
C HIS A 279 16.58 16.49 -3.58
N TYR A 280 17.02 17.20 -2.55
CA TYR A 280 16.22 18.12 -1.75
C TYR A 280 16.90 19.48 -1.59
N SER A 281 16.09 20.51 -1.30
CA SER A 281 16.58 21.86 -0.99
C SER A 281 15.87 22.44 0.22
N ILE A 282 16.58 23.21 1.03
CA ILE A 282 16.07 24.05 2.11
C ILE A 282 16.29 25.51 1.74
N ARG A 283 15.23 26.32 1.82
CA ARG A 283 15.27 27.73 1.45
C ARG A 283 14.54 28.60 2.46
N LYS A 284 14.89 29.87 2.48
CA LYS A 284 14.27 30.87 3.34
C LYS A 284 14.06 32.21 2.65
N LYS A 285 13.15 33.02 3.15
CA LYS A 285 12.96 34.41 2.73
C LYS A 285 12.37 35.28 3.83
N VAL A 286 12.49 36.60 3.67
CA VAL A 286 11.79 37.58 4.48
C VAL A 286 10.33 37.70 4.06
N LYS A 287 9.53 38.40 4.84
CA LYS A 287 8.08 38.54 4.62
C LYS A 287 7.68 39.20 3.30
N ASP A 288 8.57 40.03 2.74
CA ASP A 288 8.31 40.77 1.48
C ASP A 288 8.14 39.77 0.33
N SER A 289 6.97 39.76 -0.30
CA SER A 289 6.63 38.85 -1.42
C SER A 289 7.50 39.08 -2.66
N ASN A 290 8.10 40.21 -2.78
CA ASN A 290 9.01 40.56 -3.92
C ASN A 290 10.46 40.06 -3.71
N CYS A 291 10.80 39.60 -2.50
CA CYS A 291 12.11 39.02 -2.23
C CYS A 291 12.19 37.60 -2.81
N CYS A 292 13.37 37.28 -3.36
CA CYS A 292 13.69 35.91 -3.74
C CYS A 292 13.98 35.04 -2.52
N TYR A 293 13.94 33.71 -2.71
CA TYR A 293 14.44 32.78 -1.71
C TYR A 293 15.96 32.79 -1.68
N LEU A 294 16.53 32.60 -0.48
CA LEU A 294 17.91 32.21 -0.28
C LEU A 294 18.00 30.70 -0.10
N ASP A 295 18.89 30.07 -0.85
CA ASP A 295 19.21 28.65 -0.65
C ASP A 295 20.07 28.51 0.61
N CYS A 296 19.65 27.65 1.51
CA CYS A 296 20.33 27.38 2.78
C CYS A 296 21.16 26.11 2.71
N LEU A 297 20.53 25.03 2.19
CA LEU A 297 21.13 23.69 2.12
C LEU A 297 20.51 22.91 0.98
N GLN A 298 21.29 22.02 0.38
CA GLN A 298 20.84 21.02 -0.59
C GLN A 298 21.50 19.69 -0.28
N GLY A 299 20.86 18.59 -0.65
CA GLY A 299 21.39 17.25 -0.46
C GLY A 299 20.66 16.24 -1.31
N ASN A 300 20.89 14.95 -1.02
CA ASN A 300 20.31 13.86 -1.80
C ASN A 300 18.93 13.44 -1.29
N ARG A 301 18.86 12.90 -0.07
CA ARG A 301 17.66 12.31 0.52
C ARG A 301 17.50 12.79 1.95
N THR A 302 16.32 13.22 2.31
CA THR A 302 15.98 13.54 3.70
C THR A 302 14.83 12.68 4.18
N GLU A 303 14.92 12.20 5.41
CA GLU A 303 13.82 11.46 6.05
C GLU A 303 12.63 12.37 6.45
N GLY A 304 12.75 13.68 6.24
CA GLY A 304 11.65 14.62 6.36
C GLY A 304 11.26 14.99 7.78
N GLY A 305 12.16 14.88 8.75
CA GLY A 305 11.93 15.43 10.07
C GLY A 305 12.04 16.96 10.06
N ALA A 306 11.05 17.67 10.62
CA ALA A 306 11.03 19.12 10.66
C ALA A 306 10.43 19.63 11.97
N ALA A 307 10.87 20.80 12.41
CA ALA A 307 10.29 21.46 13.57
C ALA A 307 10.39 22.97 13.46
N PHE A 308 9.43 23.67 14.07
CA PHE A 308 9.58 25.07 14.44
C PHE A 308 9.04 25.29 15.87
N GLY A 309 9.53 26.34 16.49
CA GLY A 309 9.08 26.65 17.83
C GLY A 309 9.41 28.07 18.31
N SER A 310 8.84 28.39 19.44
CA SER A 310 8.90 29.69 20.11
C SER A 310 8.85 29.50 21.62
N GLU A 311 8.79 30.58 22.39
CA GLU A 311 8.61 30.49 23.87
C GLU A 311 7.28 29.82 24.29
N GLN A 312 6.31 29.66 23.38
CA GLN A 312 5.10 28.87 23.57
C GLN A 312 5.38 27.38 23.73
N GLY A 313 6.34 26.88 22.94
CA GLY A 313 6.70 25.50 22.72
C GLY A 313 6.98 25.25 21.23
N SER A 314 7.12 24.00 20.84
CA SER A 314 7.45 23.63 19.45
C SER A 314 6.52 22.56 18.89
N LEU A 315 6.46 22.55 17.56
CA LEU A 315 5.76 21.57 16.73
C LEU A 315 6.81 20.79 15.93
N LEU A 316 6.71 19.45 15.97
CA LEU A 316 7.51 18.55 15.16
C LEU A 316 6.61 17.91 14.11
N PHE A 317 7.13 17.78 12.89
CA PHE A 317 6.44 17.15 11.77
C PHE A 317 7.31 16.04 11.20
N SER A 318 6.69 14.94 10.80
CA SER A 318 7.32 13.89 10.03
C SER A 318 6.31 13.28 9.07
N LEU A 319 6.62 13.28 7.78
CA LEU A 319 5.85 12.61 6.73
C LEU A 319 6.53 11.28 6.43
N ARG A 320 5.77 10.19 6.51
CA ARG A 320 6.25 8.85 6.24
C ARG A 320 6.65 8.70 4.78
N ASP A 321 7.78 8.02 4.53
CA ASP A 321 8.35 7.81 3.20
C ASP A 321 8.61 9.15 2.46
N PHE A 322 9.15 10.15 3.16
CA PHE A 322 9.29 11.52 2.69
C PHE A 322 10.04 11.65 1.37
N TRP A 323 11.23 11.04 1.27
CA TRP A 323 12.02 11.11 0.04
C TRP A 323 11.58 10.04 -0.97
N GLU A 324 11.07 8.90 -0.52
CA GLU A 324 10.61 7.81 -1.38
C GLU A 324 9.37 8.21 -2.18
N LYS A 325 8.47 8.97 -1.56
CA LYS A 325 7.21 9.45 -2.17
C LYS A 325 7.29 10.89 -2.66
N TYR A 326 8.47 11.30 -3.10
CA TYR A 326 8.60 12.65 -3.67
C TYR A 326 7.53 12.93 -4.76
N PRO A 327 7.18 14.24 -4.99
CA PRO A 327 7.69 15.44 -4.36
C PRO A 327 6.96 15.78 -3.06
N SER A 328 7.66 15.74 -1.96
CA SER A 328 7.14 16.04 -0.62
C SER A 328 7.83 17.25 -0.03
N GLY A 329 7.25 17.87 0.99
CA GLY A 329 7.86 19.05 1.58
C GLY A 329 7.13 19.60 2.78
N TYR A 330 7.76 20.62 3.39
CA TYR A 330 7.13 21.49 4.39
C TYR A 330 7.34 22.94 4.01
N THR A 331 6.33 23.76 4.32
CA THR A 331 6.46 25.22 4.24
C THR A 331 6.01 25.81 5.57
N PHE A 332 6.89 26.58 6.21
CA PHE A 332 6.59 27.34 7.42
C PHE A 332 6.56 28.82 7.07
N ARG A 333 5.44 29.51 7.35
CA ARG A 333 5.20 30.93 7.00
C ARG A 333 4.79 31.74 8.20
N ASN A 334 4.92 33.04 8.09
CA ASN A 334 4.57 34.04 9.12
C ASN A 334 5.23 33.76 10.47
N LEU A 335 6.39 33.18 10.48
CA LEU A 335 7.12 32.82 11.70
C LEU A 335 7.52 34.04 12.54
N ASP A 336 7.62 35.22 11.94
CA ASP A 336 7.90 36.50 12.59
C ASP A 336 6.64 37.18 13.15
N GLY A 337 5.45 36.71 12.81
CA GLY A 337 4.15 37.24 13.28
C GLY A 337 3.69 36.62 14.60
N ASP A 338 2.38 36.75 14.91
CA ASP A 338 1.77 36.16 16.10
C ASP A 338 1.12 34.80 15.81
N LEU A 339 0.87 34.49 14.53
CA LEU A 339 0.27 33.26 14.05
C LEU A 339 1.11 32.73 12.88
N ALA A 340 1.80 31.64 13.11
CA ALA A 340 2.56 30.93 12.07
C ALA A 340 1.65 29.93 11.34
N GLU A 341 2.01 29.66 10.09
CA GLU A 341 1.40 28.62 9.26
C GLU A 341 2.43 27.53 8.96
N ALA A 342 2.07 26.28 9.17
CA ALA A 342 2.85 25.12 8.76
C ALA A 342 2.06 24.28 7.78
N THR A 343 2.57 24.05 6.58
CA THR A 343 1.95 23.15 5.61
C THR A 343 2.80 21.90 5.43
N VAL A 344 2.21 20.75 5.66
CA VAL A 344 2.74 19.45 5.31
C VAL A 344 2.28 19.16 3.89
N TRP A 345 3.21 19.14 2.94
CA TRP A 345 2.93 18.88 1.54
C TRP A 345 3.12 17.40 1.23
N LEU A 346 2.03 16.73 0.86
CA LEU A 346 2.02 15.38 0.31
C LEU A 346 2.50 15.40 -1.15
N TRP A 347 2.11 16.45 -1.88
CA TRP A 347 2.70 16.86 -3.15
C TRP A 347 3.13 18.32 -3.02
N SER A 348 4.43 18.56 -3.13
CA SER A 348 4.97 19.91 -2.92
C SER A 348 4.79 20.82 -4.14
N PRO A 349 4.22 22.03 -3.97
CA PRO A 349 4.08 22.99 -5.07
C PRO A 349 5.42 23.57 -5.56
N LYS A 350 6.52 23.26 -4.88
CA LYS A 350 7.88 23.67 -5.29
C LYS A 350 8.42 22.79 -6.42
N ALA A 351 7.86 21.60 -6.59
CA ALA A 351 8.14 20.71 -7.73
C ALA A 351 7.21 21.00 -8.92
N ALA A 352 7.41 20.26 -10.02
CA ALA A 352 6.52 20.29 -11.17
C ALA A 352 5.13 19.75 -10.80
N ALA A 353 4.10 20.25 -11.48
CA ALA A 353 2.76 19.67 -11.33
C ALA A 353 2.73 18.25 -11.93
N MET A 354 1.97 17.36 -11.28
CA MET A 354 1.73 16.01 -11.80
C MET A 354 0.82 16.07 -13.02
N ASP A 355 1.31 15.48 -14.10
CA ASP A 355 0.58 15.26 -15.35
C ASP A 355 0.00 13.84 -15.36
N PHE A 356 -1.31 13.71 -15.28
CA PHE A 356 -2.02 12.44 -15.23
C PHE A 356 -2.31 11.82 -16.59
N ARG A 357 -2.01 12.51 -17.69
CA ARG A 357 -2.24 11.96 -19.03
C ARG A 357 -1.47 10.67 -19.24
N HIS A 358 -2.07 9.74 -19.98
CA HIS A 358 -1.42 8.50 -20.37
C HIS A 358 -0.34 8.75 -21.41
N TYR A 359 0.56 7.76 -21.57
CA TYR A 359 1.78 7.90 -22.35
C TYR A 359 1.54 8.08 -23.86
N ALA A 360 0.57 7.36 -24.45
CA ALA A 360 0.31 7.37 -25.89
C ALA A 360 -1.19 7.27 -26.18
N ASN A 361 -1.61 7.74 -27.35
CA ASN A 361 -3.01 7.72 -27.81
C ASN A 361 -3.43 6.39 -28.45
N ARG A 362 -2.49 5.48 -28.68
CA ARG A 362 -2.73 4.16 -29.29
C ARG A 362 -2.04 3.09 -28.47
N GLY A 363 -2.62 1.91 -28.40
CA GLY A 363 -2.03 0.73 -27.79
C GLY A 363 -0.77 0.28 -28.51
N TYR A 364 0.09 -0.40 -27.76
CA TYR A 364 1.27 -1.08 -28.28
C TYR A 364 0.90 -2.47 -28.80
N ASN A 365 1.82 -3.08 -29.55
CA ASN A 365 1.58 -4.34 -30.25
C ASN A 365 1.05 -5.47 -29.37
N GLN A 366 1.46 -5.53 -28.10
CA GLN A 366 0.99 -6.58 -27.23
C GLN A 366 -0.40 -6.37 -26.63
N VAL A 367 -1.00 -5.23 -26.84
CA VAL A 367 -2.37 -4.95 -26.42
C VAL A 367 -3.39 -5.10 -27.54
N TYR A 368 -3.05 -5.78 -28.64
CA TYR A 368 -3.96 -5.96 -29.77
C TYR A 368 -5.28 -6.65 -29.36
N TYR A 369 -5.23 -7.56 -28.42
CA TYR A 369 -6.41 -8.21 -27.83
C TYR A 369 -7.06 -7.40 -26.70
N GLU A 370 -6.43 -6.31 -26.28
CA GLU A 370 -6.96 -5.36 -25.29
C GLU A 370 -7.57 -4.11 -25.95
N GLY A 371 -7.47 -4.02 -27.28
CA GLY A 371 -7.86 -2.87 -28.10
C GLY A 371 -6.69 -1.93 -28.42
N TYR A 372 -6.75 -1.32 -29.61
CA TYR A 372 -5.68 -0.43 -30.11
C TYR A 372 -5.85 1.02 -29.71
N ASP A 373 -6.93 1.39 -29.07
CA ASP A 373 -7.17 2.72 -28.55
C ASP A 373 -7.15 2.72 -27.02
N TYR A 374 -6.78 3.83 -26.43
CA TYR A 374 -6.76 4.02 -24.98
C TYR A 374 -8.10 4.50 -24.40
N LYS A 375 -9.24 4.14 -24.98
CA LYS A 375 -10.57 4.56 -24.50
C LYS A 375 -10.84 4.28 -23.02
N GLY A 376 -10.18 3.25 -22.46
CA GLY A 376 -10.27 2.91 -21.05
C GLY A 376 -9.16 3.54 -20.21
N ALA A 377 -8.14 4.17 -20.81
CA ALA A 377 -7.05 4.79 -20.10
C ALA A 377 -7.53 6.07 -19.43
N THR A 378 -7.58 6.09 -18.11
CA THR A 378 -7.96 7.26 -17.34
C THR A 378 -7.46 7.16 -15.92
N PRO A 379 -7.00 8.26 -15.31
CA PRO A 379 -6.70 8.34 -13.89
C PRO A 379 -7.94 8.57 -13.01
N TYR A 380 -9.11 8.82 -13.60
CA TYR A 380 -10.34 9.14 -12.87
C TYR A 380 -10.77 8.01 -11.96
N GLY A 381 -10.66 8.21 -10.66
CA GLY A 381 -11.04 7.23 -9.64
C GLY A 381 -9.89 6.55 -8.91
N ILE A 382 -8.62 6.76 -9.32
CA ILE A 382 -7.47 6.27 -8.56
C ILE A 382 -7.35 7.01 -7.22
N ALA A 383 -6.62 6.42 -6.28
CA ALA A 383 -6.35 7.02 -4.98
C ALA A 383 -4.86 6.98 -4.64
N CYS A 384 -4.48 7.75 -3.64
CA CYS A 384 -3.19 7.61 -2.99
C CYS A 384 -3.28 8.05 -1.53
N THR A 385 -2.72 7.23 -0.64
CA THR A 385 -2.68 7.48 0.80
C THR A 385 -1.29 7.88 1.24
N SER A 386 -1.21 8.92 2.07
CA SER A 386 0.00 9.37 2.75
C SER A 386 -0.24 9.43 4.26
N GLU A 387 0.78 9.12 5.04
CA GLU A 387 0.75 9.09 6.49
C GLU A 387 1.74 10.09 7.05
N PHE A 388 1.36 10.90 8.03
CA PHE A 388 2.28 11.82 8.70
C PHE A 388 1.88 11.99 10.15
N SER A 389 2.82 12.46 10.95
CA SER A 389 2.60 12.74 12.37
C SER A 389 3.02 14.16 12.73
N LEU A 390 2.30 14.69 13.71
CA LEU A 390 2.57 15.97 14.35
C LEU A 390 2.74 15.71 15.85
N ARG A 391 3.84 16.21 16.45
CA ARG A 391 4.10 16.12 17.89
C ARG A 391 4.22 17.50 18.53
N LEU A 392 3.58 17.69 19.66
CA LEU A 392 3.62 18.90 20.47
C LEU A 392 4.70 18.76 21.54
N SER A 393 5.54 19.78 21.73
CA SER A 393 6.58 19.80 22.74
C SER A 393 6.56 21.12 23.54
N GLY A 394 6.75 21.05 24.83
CA GLY A 394 6.89 22.25 25.69
C GLY A 394 8.26 22.91 25.58
N LYS A 395 9.22 22.34 24.84
CA LYS A 395 10.53 22.94 24.59
C LYS A 395 10.42 24.00 23.50
N ILE A 396 11.24 25.02 23.57
CA ILE A 396 11.31 26.08 22.53
C ILE A 396 11.65 25.50 21.16
N ILE A 397 12.51 24.50 21.12
CA ILE A 397 12.85 23.69 19.93
C ILE A 397 13.29 22.29 20.42
N PRO A 398 12.93 21.19 19.76
CA PRO A 398 13.40 19.86 20.10
C PRO A 398 14.90 19.68 19.86
N SER A 399 15.53 18.75 20.57
CA SER A 399 16.89 18.33 20.27
C SER A 399 16.96 17.59 18.93
N ASP A 400 18.16 17.47 18.37
CA ASP A 400 18.37 16.72 17.12
C ASP A 400 18.01 15.24 17.27
N GLU A 401 18.30 14.68 18.45
CA GLU A 401 17.95 13.29 18.79
C GLU A 401 16.44 13.08 18.81
N GLU A 402 15.69 13.97 19.45
CA GLU A 402 14.22 13.91 19.52
C GLU A 402 13.58 13.98 18.11
N ILE A 403 14.19 14.75 17.19
CA ILE A 403 13.69 14.80 15.79
C ILE A 403 13.98 13.49 15.09
N ARG A 404 15.19 12.91 15.24
CA ARG A 404 15.55 11.63 14.62
C ARG A 404 14.66 10.49 15.13
N GLU A 405 14.55 10.34 16.45
CA GLU A 405 13.70 9.31 17.07
C GLU A 405 12.22 9.43 16.64
N PHE A 406 11.72 10.67 16.58
CA PHE A 406 10.36 10.91 16.12
C PHE A 406 10.18 10.51 14.66
N THR A 407 11.09 10.91 13.79
CA THR A 407 11.04 10.63 12.36
C THR A 407 11.17 9.14 12.08
N GLU A 408 12.08 8.44 12.77
CA GLU A 408 12.26 7.00 12.67
C GLU A 408 11.00 6.25 13.13
N GLY A 409 10.41 6.68 14.26
CA GLY A 409 9.16 6.08 14.76
C GLY A 409 7.95 6.28 13.83
N VAL A 410 7.93 7.36 13.04
CA VAL A 410 6.90 7.58 12.00
C VAL A 410 7.17 6.72 10.76
N LYS A 411 8.41 6.61 10.34
CA LYS A 411 8.82 5.78 9.20
C LYS A 411 8.59 4.29 9.47
N TYR A 412 8.97 3.83 10.65
CA TYR A 412 8.89 2.43 11.08
C TYR A 412 8.02 2.31 12.35
N PRO A 413 6.70 2.45 12.22
CA PRO A 413 5.81 2.31 13.37
C PRO A 413 5.91 0.90 13.95
N ALA A 414 6.06 0.81 15.27
CA ALA A 414 6.15 -0.48 15.94
C ALA A 414 4.87 -1.31 15.77
N ARG A 415 5.04 -2.56 15.36
CA ARG A 415 3.97 -3.53 15.13
C ARG A 415 4.32 -4.86 15.76
N TYR A 416 3.31 -5.55 16.30
CA TYR A 416 3.45 -6.90 16.81
C TYR A 416 2.73 -7.88 15.90
N VAL A 417 3.44 -8.91 15.48
CA VAL A 417 2.90 -10.00 14.67
C VAL A 417 3.23 -11.33 15.35
N GLY A 418 2.45 -12.38 15.04
CA GLY A 418 2.75 -13.75 15.49
C GLY A 418 3.99 -14.31 14.78
N THR A 419 4.50 -15.43 15.30
CA THR A 419 5.61 -16.13 14.63
C THR A 419 5.10 -16.88 13.38
N PRO A 420 5.97 -17.18 12.39
CA PRO A 420 5.62 -18.01 11.24
C PRO A 420 4.96 -19.34 11.62
N GLU A 421 5.50 -20.04 12.64
CA GLU A 421 4.98 -21.32 13.12
C GLU A 421 3.57 -21.19 13.70
N TYR A 422 3.28 -20.07 14.39
CA TYR A 422 1.96 -19.80 14.93
C TYR A 422 0.92 -19.65 13.81
N TYR A 423 1.24 -18.83 12.81
CA TYR A 423 0.33 -18.61 11.67
C TYR A 423 0.17 -19.86 10.81
N HIS A 424 1.25 -20.61 10.57
CA HIS A 424 1.22 -21.86 9.84
C HIS A 424 0.32 -22.90 10.52
N LYS A 425 0.49 -23.09 11.84
CA LYS A 425 -0.36 -24.00 12.64
C LYS A 425 -1.84 -23.66 12.55
N LEU A 426 -2.19 -22.37 12.45
CA LEU A 426 -3.57 -21.90 12.33
C LEU A 426 -4.08 -21.89 10.88
N LYS A 427 -3.26 -22.27 9.89
CA LYS A 427 -3.56 -22.15 8.47
C LYS A 427 -4.01 -20.73 8.09
N ALA A 428 -3.38 -19.72 8.69
CA ALA A 428 -3.67 -18.34 8.41
C ALA A 428 -3.39 -18.05 6.94
N PHE A 429 -4.39 -17.55 6.20
CA PHE A 429 -4.34 -17.30 4.78
C PHE A 429 -4.13 -18.53 3.88
N GLY A 430 -4.59 -19.70 4.32
CA GLY A 430 -4.57 -20.92 3.51
C GLY A 430 -3.27 -21.74 3.66
N TYR A 431 -2.75 -22.23 2.54
CA TYR A 431 -1.67 -23.22 2.50
C TYR A 431 -0.35 -22.62 2.00
N TRP A 432 0.66 -22.66 2.84
CA TRP A 432 2.03 -22.21 2.56
C TRP A 432 3.00 -22.91 3.51
N SER A 433 4.22 -23.20 3.04
CA SER A 433 5.20 -23.93 3.82
C SER A 433 6.07 -23.02 4.70
N LEU A 434 6.50 -23.54 5.84
CA LEU A 434 7.65 -23.00 6.56
C LEU A 434 8.95 -23.27 5.76
N PRO A 435 10.06 -22.53 6.05
CA PRO A 435 11.36 -22.78 5.43
C PRO A 435 11.82 -24.23 5.60
N ALA A 436 12.40 -24.79 4.57
CA ALA A 436 12.81 -26.19 4.47
C ALA A 436 14.34 -26.33 4.25
N HIS A 437 15.03 -26.99 5.18
CA HIS A 437 16.49 -27.11 5.19
C HIS A 437 17.01 -28.54 5.44
N GLY A 438 16.19 -29.57 5.18
CA GLY A 438 16.50 -30.96 5.51
C GLY A 438 17.43 -31.67 4.55
N ASN A 439 17.69 -31.12 3.35
CA ASN A 439 18.54 -31.69 2.32
C ASN A 439 19.10 -30.62 1.36
N GLU A 440 19.92 -31.03 0.40
CA GLU A 440 20.58 -30.11 -0.54
C GLU A 440 19.58 -29.36 -1.42
N THR A 441 18.58 -30.05 -1.97
CA THR A 441 17.56 -29.44 -2.84
C THR A 441 16.68 -28.44 -2.08
N GLU A 442 16.28 -28.76 -0.85
CA GLU A 442 15.54 -27.81 -0.01
C GLU A 442 16.36 -26.54 0.25
N ASN A 443 17.63 -26.69 0.62
CA ASN A 443 18.53 -25.55 0.81
C ASN A 443 18.69 -24.71 -0.48
N TRP A 444 18.74 -25.36 -1.63
CA TRP A 444 18.81 -24.68 -2.92
C TRP A 444 17.50 -23.92 -3.20
N LEU A 445 16.32 -24.53 -2.99
CA LEU A 445 15.03 -23.84 -3.14
C LEU A 445 14.93 -22.61 -2.22
N GLU A 446 15.30 -22.76 -0.95
CA GLU A 446 15.27 -21.63 -0.01
C GLU A 446 16.22 -20.50 -0.42
N LYS A 447 17.39 -20.86 -0.97
CA LYS A 447 18.33 -19.88 -1.51
C LYS A 447 17.74 -19.13 -2.71
N GLN A 448 17.03 -19.82 -3.62
CA GLN A 448 16.35 -19.20 -4.76
C GLN A 448 15.24 -18.24 -4.29
N LEU A 449 14.37 -18.68 -3.36
CA LEU A 449 13.27 -17.89 -2.81
C LEU A 449 13.76 -16.62 -2.13
N ASN A 450 14.80 -16.71 -1.30
CA ASN A 450 15.37 -15.56 -0.62
C ASN A 450 16.05 -14.61 -1.61
N HIS A 451 16.83 -15.14 -2.55
CA HIS A 451 17.54 -14.33 -3.54
C HIS A 451 16.59 -13.56 -4.45
N ALA A 452 15.46 -14.16 -4.81
CA ALA A 452 14.42 -13.46 -5.58
C ALA A 452 13.92 -12.21 -4.86
N VAL A 453 13.65 -12.29 -3.56
CA VAL A 453 13.26 -11.13 -2.74
C VAL A 453 14.40 -10.11 -2.64
N ASP A 454 15.61 -10.57 -2.32
CA ASP A 454 16.78 -9.69 -2.17
C ASP A 454 17.11 -8.94 -3.46
N PHE A 455 16.90 -9.59 -4.62
CA PHE A 455 17.03 -8.95 -5.92
C PHE A 455 16.06 -7.79 -6.10
N TYR A 456 14.77 -7.97 -5.79
CA TYR A 456 13.78 -6.88 -5.93
C TYR A 456 14.02 -5.75 -4.92
N LEU A 457 14.43 -6.04 -3.69
CA LEU A 457 14.87 -5.01 -2.73
C LEU A 457 16.01 -4.16 -3.32
N ALA A 458 16.99 -4.81 -3.96
CA ALA A 458 18.10 -4.13 -4.60
C ALA A 458 17.68 -3.38 -5.88
N GLU A 459 16.76 -3.92 -6.68
CA GLU A 459 16.28 -3.30 -7.91
C GLU A 459 15.50 -2.00 -7.65
N VAL A 460 14.64 -1.95 -6.64
CA VAL A 460 13.96 -0.71 -6.23
C VAL A 460 14.97 0.41 -6.03
N GLU A 461 16.06 0.15 -5.31
CA GLU A 461 17.13 1.13 -5.07
C GLU A 461 17.97 1.40 -6.33
N GLN A 462 18.38 0.35 -7.04
CA GLN A 462 19.24 0.46 -8.21
C GLN A 462 18.59 1.22 -9.35
N ARG A 463 17.28 1.05 -9.53
CA ARG A 463 16.48 1.64 -10.61
C ARG A 463 15.72 2.90 -10.20
N ASN A 464 15.82 3.32 -8.92
CA ASN A 464 15.09 4.46 -8.38
C ASN A 464 13.57 4.38 -8.64
N TRP A 465 12.95 3.24 -8.29
CA TRP A 465 11.49 3.07 -8.38
C TRP A 465 10.77 3.79 -7.25
N TYR A 466 10.88 5.12 -7.26
CA TYR A 466 10.37 6.04 -6.26
C TYR A 466 9.46 7.11 -6.86
N GLY A 467 8.82 7.88 -6.03
CA GLY A 467 7.86 8.91 -6.39
C GLY A 467 6.45 8.54 -5.97
N MET A 468 5.62 9.51 -5.66
CA MET A 468 4.31 9.31 -5.04
C MET A 468 3.43 8.25 -5.73
N PHE A 469 3.46 8.22 -7.07
CA PHE A 469 2.64 7.31 -7.87
C PHE A 469 3.37 6.07 -8.38
N ASN A 470 4.68 5.94 -8.14
CA ASN A 470 5.47 4.79 -8.59
C ASN A 470 5.95 3.94 -7.42
N TYR A 471 6.15 4.56 -6.24
CA TYR A 471 6.73 3.86 -5.11
C TYR A 471 5.86 2.72 -4.61
N GLY A 472 6.46 1.55 -4.55
CA GLY A 472 5.83 0.29 -4.14
C GLY A 472 5.59 -0.68 -5.29
N ASP A 473 5.48 -0.20 -6.54
CA ASP A 473 5.30 -1.08 -7.69
C ASP A 473 6.63 -1.58 -8.27
N PHE A 474 6.55 -2.64 -9.05
CA PHE A 474 7.66 -3.26 -9.75
C PHE A 474 7.51 -3.10 -11.26
N MET A 475 8.63 -3.20 -11.99
CA MET A 475 8.59 -3.33 -13.45
C MET A 475 8.30 -4.77 -13.86
N HIS A 476 7.58 -4.92 -14.98
CA HIS A 476 7.09 -6.20 -15.46
C HIS A 476 8.17 -7.05 -16.16
N THR A 477 8.87 -6.49 -17.15
CA THR A 477 9.81 -7.26 -17.99
C THR A 477 11.15 -6.54 -18.16
N TYR A 478 12.23 -7.29 -17.95
CA TYR A 478 13.59 -6.84 -18.21
C TYR A 478 14.00 -7.03 -19.67
N ASP A 479 14.80 -6.09 -20.20
CA ASP A 479 15.39 -6.14 -21.53
C ASP A 479 16.92 -6.22 -21.42
N LYS A 480 17.45 -7.41 -21.63
CA LYS A 480 18.88 -7.68 -21.49
C LYS A 480 19.77 -6.95 -22.50
N GLU A 481 19.23 -6.65 -23.69
CA GLU A 481 19.98 -5.95 -24.74
C GLU A 481 20.11 -4.45 -24.44
N ARG A 482 19.11 -3.89 -23.74
CA ARG A 482 19.09 -2.50 -23.29
C ARG A 482 19.71 -2.34 -21.89
N HIS A 483 19.94 -3.42 -21.18
CA HIS A 483 20.31 -3.43 -19.75
C HIS A 483 19.33 -2.60 -18.88
N GLN A 484 18.01 -2.74 -19.20
CA GLN A 484 16.98 -1.92 -18.60
C GLN A 484 15.63 -2.63 -18.59
N TRP A 485 14.79 -2.30 -17.62
CA TRP A 485 13.38 -2.66 -17.64
C TRP A 485 12.66 -1.93 -18.77
N ARG A 486 11.63 -2.55 -19.34
CA ARG A 486 10.85 -1.98 -20.45
C ARG A 486 9.89 -0.89 -19.98
N TYR A 487 10.38 0.12 -19.30
CA TYR A 487 9.62 1.21 -18.71
C TYR A 487 8.77 2.02 -19.71
N ASP A 488 9.08 1.95 -20.97
CA ASP A 488 8.53 2.74 -22.09
C ASP A 488 7.62 1.93 -23.02
N MET A 489 7.30 0.68 -22.68
CA MET A 489 6.50 -0.21 -23.52
C MET A 489 5.22 -0.63 -22.81
N GLY A 490 4.06 -0.26 -23.36
CA GLY A 490 2.77 -0.70 -22.84
C GLY A 490 2.67 -2.22 -22.81
N GLY A 491 2.11 -2.76 -21.73
CA GLY A 491 2.02 -4.19 -21.48
C GLY A 491 3.30 -4.85 -20.95
N TYR A 492 4.40 -4.09 -20.74
CA TYR A 492 5.67 -4.60 -20.21
C TYR A 492 6.33 -3.69 -19.17
N ALA A 493 5.71 -2.54 -18.86
CA ALA A 493 6.31 -1.53 -17.99
C ALA A 493 6.01 -1.81 -16.51
N TRP A 494 5.15 -1.01 -15.87
CA TRP A 494 4.75 -1.22 -14.48
C TRP A 494 3.87 -2.46 -14.35
N ASP A 495 4.09 -3.27 -13.30
CA ASP A 495 3.46 -4.58 -13.16
C ASP A 495 2.08 -4.51 -12.50
N ASN A 496 1.97 -4.37 -11.22
CA ASN A 496 0.82 -4.39 -10.31
C ASN A 496 0.57 -5.76 -9.62
N THR A 497 -0.70 -6.18 -9.47
CA THR A 497 -1.05 -7.47 -8.85
C THR A 497 -1.11 -8.61 -9.86
N GLU A 498 -0.92 -8.35 -11.15
CA GLU A 498 -1.03 -9.39 -12.18
C GLU A 498 0.02 -10.48 -11.98
N LEU A 499 -0.39 -11.74 -12.09
CA LEU A 499 0.39 -12.92 -11.74
C LEU A 499 0.92 -12.92 -10.29
N VAL A 500 0.29 -12.13 -9.44
CA VAL A 500 0.28 -12.20 -7.97
C VAL A 500 1.61 -11.97 -7.22
N PRO A 501 2.43 -10.96 -7.60
CA PRO A 501 3.63 -10.63 -6.83
C PRO A 501 3.31 -10.23 -5.38
N THR A 502 2.14 -9.65 -5.14
CA THR A 502 1.64 -9.34 -3.80
C THR A 502 1.46 -10.59 -2.93
N LEU A 503 0.85 -11.66 -3.45
CA LEU A 503 0.67 -12.90 -2.69
C LEU A 503 2.01 -13.59 -2.44
N TRP A 504 2.91 -13.59 -3.42
CA TRP A 504 4.28 -14.10 -3.24
C TRP A 504 4.98 -13.42 -2.07
N LEU A 505 5.01 -12.09 -2.03
CA LEU A 505 5.68 -11.36 -0.95
C LEU A 505 5.03 -11.58 0.40
N TRP A 506 3.68 -11.62 0.47
CA TRP A 506 3.00 -11.93 1.73
C TRP A 506 3.31 -13.36 2.21
N TYR A 507 3.30 -14.35 1.34
CA TYR A 507 3.68 -15.71 1.72
C TYR A 507 5.16 -15.80 2.11
N ALA A 508 6.05 -15.07 1.42
CA ALA A 508 7.46 -14.95 1.82
C ALA A 508 7.60 -14.36 3.23
N PHE A 509 6.85 -13.31 3.56
CA PHE A 509 6.81 -12.76 4.91
C PHE A 509 6.24 -13.76 5.93
N MET A 510 5.08 -14.34 5.66
CA MET A 510 4.39 -15.27 6.58
C MET A 510 5.29 -16.46 6.96
N ARG A 511 6.08 -16.98 6.02
CA ARG A 511 6.95 -18.12 6.24
C ARG A 511 8.29 -17.79 6.89
N THR A 512 8.80 -16.56 6.74
CA THR A 512 10.15 -16.17 7.19
C THR A 512 10.16 -15.20 8.37
N GLY A 513 9.11 -14.39 8.53
CA GLY A 513 9.06 -13.30 9.51
C GLY A 513 10.03 -12.14 9.20
N ARG A 514 10.60 -12.06 8.00
CA ARG A 514 11.55 -11.01 7.59
C ARG A 514 10.88 -9.64 7.56
N GLU A 515 11.39 -8.69 8.33
CA GLU A 515 10.88 -7.32 8.42
C GLU A 515 11.00 -6.56 7.10
N ASP A 516 12.10 -6.70 6.38
CA ASP A 516 12.32 -6.06 5.08
C ASP A 516 11.33 -6.57 4.02
N VAL A 517 10.97 -7.84 4.05
CA VAL A 517 9.92 -8.42 3.20
C VAL A 517 8.55 -7.85 3.56
N PHE A 518 8.26 -7.68 4.87
CA PHE A 518 7.03 -7.03 5.31
C PHE A 518 6.90 -5.62 4.73
N HIS A 519 7.97 -4.82 4.84
CA HIS A 519 7.97 -3.45 4.31
C HIS A 519 7.83 -3.42 2.79
N LEU A 520 8.50 -4.32 2.07
CA LEU A 520 8.36 -4.43 0.61
C LEU A 520 6.92 -4.78 0.21
N ALA A 521 6.33 -5.78 0.88
CA ALA A 521 4.94 -6.20 0.67
C ALA A 521 3.94 -5.08 1.03
N GLU A 522 4.18 -4.33 2.11
CA GLU A 522 3.37 -3.17 2.51
C GLU A 522 3.35 -2.10 1.41
N LYS A 523 4.52 -1.78 0.82
CA LYS A 523 4.62 -0.74 -0.21
C LYS A 523 3.90 -1.17 -1.50
N LEU A 524 4.14 -2.40 -1.95
CA LEU A 524 3.44 -2.95 -3.10
C LEU A 524 1.92 -2.99 -2.86
N LEU A 525 1.48 -3.39 -1.67
CA LEU A 525 0.07 -3.39 -1.32
C LEU A 525 -0.55 -1.98 -1.37
N ARG A 526 0.11 -0.98 -0.78
CA ARG A 526 -0.39 0.40 -0.81
C ARG A 526 -0.53 0.92 -2.23
N HIS A 527 0.45 0.65 -3.07
CA HIS A 527 0.41 1.02 -4.47
C HIS A 527 -0.76 0.31 -5.19
N THR A 528 -0.76 -1.02 -5.14
CA THR A 528 -1.69 -1.85 -5.92
C THR A 528 -3.14 -1.79 -5.44
N SER A 529 -3.38 -1.41 -4.19
CA SER A 529 -4.74 -1.23 -3.68
C SER A 529 -5.33 0.15 -3.96
N GLU A 530 -4.54 1.10 -4.43
CA GLU A 530 -4.97 2.50 -4.59
C GLU A 530 -4.66 3.08 -5.96
N VAL A 531 -3.39 3.08 -6.41
CA VAL A 531 -2.99 3.70 -7.68
C VAL A 531 -3.45 2.87 -8.87
N ASP A 532 -3.42 1.55 -8.76
CA ASP A 532 -3.84 0.63 -9.82
C ASP A 532 -5.35 0.34 -9.83
N VAL A 533 -6.10 0.81 -8.82
CA VAL A 533 -7.51 0.47 -8.60
C VAL A 533 -8.37 1.73 -8.64
N TYR A 534 -9.58 1.59 -9.14
CA TYR A 534 -10.56 2.66 -9.21
C TYR A 534 -11.53 2.60 -8.03
N HIS A 535 -11.57 3.68 -7.25
CA HIS A 535 -12.39 3.81 -6.05
C HIS A 535 -13.71 4.55 -6.32
N MET A 536 -13.83 5.18 -7.47
CA MET A 536 -15.01 5.92 -7.91
C MET A 536 -15.15 5.92 -9.44
N GLY A 537 -16.26 6.43 -9.92
CA GLY A 537 -16.53 6.56 -11.35
C GLY A 537 -16.90 5.24 -12.03
N ARG A 538 -16.80 5.23 -13.35
CA ARG A 538 -17.23 4.15 -14.23
C ARG A 538 -16.58 2.80 -13.92
N TYR A 539 -15.31 2.82 -13.52
CA TYR A 539 -14.51 1.60 -13.29
C TYR A 539 -14.35 1.25 -11.80
N LYS A 540 -15.18 1.81 -10.94
CA LYS A 540 -15.14 1.51 -9.51
C LYS A 540 -15.12 0.00 -9.24
N GLY A 541 -14.16 -0.46 -8.43
CA GLY A 541 -13.98 -1.87 -8.08
C GLY A 541 -13.22 -2.70 -9.11
N LEU A 542 -12.70 -2.08 -10.17
CA LEU A 542 -11.79 -2.67 -11.13
C LEU A 542 -10.40 -2.05 -11.01
N GLY A 543 -9.38 -2.76 -11.45
CA GLY A 543 -8.02 -2.25 -11.54
C GLY A 543 -7.51 -2.20 -12.97
N SER A 544 -6.50 -1.35 -13.21
CA SER A 544 -5.84 -1.21 -14.49
C SER A 544 -4.78 -2.31 -14.65
N ARG A 545 -4.74 -2.94 -15.78
CA ARG A 545 -3.68 -3.87 -16.15
C ARG A 545 -2.36 -3.12 -16.36
N HIS A 546 -1.22 -3.80 -16.34
CA HIS A 546 0.12 -3.22 -16.45
C HIS A 546 0.32 -2.36 -17.71
N ASN A 547 0.97 -1.19 -17.55
CA ASN A 547 1.28 -0.27 -18.64
C ASN A 547 2.40 0.73 -18.23
N VAL A 548 2.75 1.64 -19.15
CA VAL A 548 3.73 2.72 -18.93
C VAL A 548 3.27 3.72 -17.87
N ARG A 549 1.97 3.99 -17.82
CA ARG A 549 1.29 4.67 -16.72
C ARG A 549 0.39 3.66 -16.04
N HIS A 550 0.34 3.63 -14.72
CA HIS A 550 -0.42 2.66 -13.92
C HIS A 550 -1.89 2.55 -14.35
N TRP A 551 -2.50 3.66 -14.76
CA TRP A 551 -3.88 3.74 -15.27
C TRP A 551 -4.00 3.71 -16.78
N GLY A 552 -2.89 3.53 -17.51
CA GLY A 552 -2.83 3.70 -18.97
C GLY A 552 -3.39 2.54 -19.78
N CYS A 553 -3.60 1.34 -19.20
CA CYS A 553 -4.15 0.22 -19.91
C CYS A 553 -5.67 0.37 -20.15
N PRO A 554 -6.21 0.09 -21.35
CA PRO A 554 -7.65 0.08 -21.59
C PRO A 554 -8.37 -1.09 -20.88
N CYS A 555 -7.66 -2.16 -20.54
CA CYS A 555 -8.22 -3.27 -19.77
C CYS A 555 -8.38 -2.90 -18.31
N LYS A 556 -9.61 -2.99 -17.81
CA LYS A 556 -9.99 -2.78 -16.41
C LYS A 556 -10.59 -4.08 -15.92
N GLU A 557 -9.99 -4.65 -14.86
CA GLU A 557 -10.26 -6.03 -14.48
C GLU A 557 -10.40 -6.19 -12.97
N ALA A 558 -11.32 -7.08 -12.54
CA ALA A 558 -11.57 -7.36 -11.13
C ALA A 558 -10.37 -8.02 -10.43
N ARG A 559 -9.58 -8.83 -11.16
CA ARG A 559 -8.42 -9.54 -10.60
C ARG A 559 -7.32 -8.61 -10.06
N ILE A 560 -7.22 -7.39 -10.60
CA ILE A 560 -6.25 -6.40 -10.11
C ILE A 560 -6.69 -5.84 -8.75
N ALA A 561 -8.01 -5.73 -8.51
CA ALA A 561 -8.59 -5.17 -7.29
C ALA A 561 -8.95 -6.23 -6.22
N MET A 562 -8.51 -7.46 -6.37
CA MET A 562 -8.94 -8.59 -5.54
C MET A 562 -8.51 -8.41 -4.06
N ALA A 563 -9.45 -8.55 -3.11
CA ALA A 563 -9.18 -8.42 -1.68
C ALA A 563 -8.14 -9.43 -1.14
N ALA A 564 -7.97 -10.58 -1.80
CA ALA A 564 -6.96 -11.57 -1.44
C ALA A 564 -5.54 -11.00 -1.41
N HIS A 565 -5.23 -9.99 -2.24
CA HIS A 565 -3.93 -9.32 -2.25
C HIS A 565 -3.70 -8.44 -1.01
N HIS A 566 -4.77 -7.91 -0.41
CA HIS A 566 -4.70 -6.80 0.54
C HIS A 566 -5.04 -7.19 1.98
N ARG A 567 -5.77 -8.29 2.20
CA ARG A 567 -6.25 -8.70 3.53
C ARG A 567 -5.15 -9.12 4.51
N PHE A 568 -3.96 -9.54 4.04
CA PHE A 568 -2.81 -9.83 4.90
C PHE A 568 -2.46 -8.62 5.77
N TYR A 569 -2.21 -7.49 5.13
CA TYR A 569 -1.86 -6.26 5.83
C TYR A 569 -2.98 -5.79 6.77
N TYR A 570 -4.23 -5.91 6.34
CA TYR A 570 -5.38 -5.57 7.18
C TYR A 570 -5.43 -6.40 8.48
N TYR A 571 -5.28 -7.71 8.38
CA TYR A 571 -5.35 -8.57 9.56
C TYR A 571 -4.12 -8.47 10.45
N LEU A 572 -2.95 -8.20 9.88
CA LEU A 572 -1.70 -8.01 10.63
C LEU A 572 -1.61 -6.64 11.32
N THR A 573 -2.26 -5.60 10.79
CA THR A 573 -2.09 -4.22 11.27
C THR A 573 -3.36 -3.54 11.76
N GLY A 574 -4.53 -4.02 11.33
CA GLY A 574 -5.81 -3.37 11.59
C GLY A 574 -6.03 -2.07 10.80
N ASP A 575 -5.42 -1.95 9.63
CA ASP A 575 -5.46 -0.76 8.78
C ASP A 575 -6.88 -0.36 8.40
N ARG A 576 -7.26 0.90 8.66
CA ARG A 576 -8.62 1.41 8.43
C ARG A 576 -8.88 1.80 6.98
N ARG A 577 -7.85 2.15 6.21
CA ARG A 577 -8.05 2.45 4.79
C ARG A 577 -8.45 1.19 4.00
N LEU A 578 -7.89 0.03 4.36
CA LEU A 578 -8.30 -1.23 3.75
C LEU A 578 -9.74 -1.63 4.10
N GLU A 579 -10.27 -1.20 5.25
CA GLU A 579 -11.69 -1.41 5.54
C GLU A 579 -12.59 -0.67 4.55
N ASP A 580 -12.23 0.58 4.19
CA ASP A 580 -12.94 1.32 3.15
C ASP A 580 -12.88 0.58 1.80
N ILE A 581 -11.67 0.13 1.41
CA ILE A 581 -11.44 -0.58 0.14
C ILE A 581 -12.26 -1.87 0.07
N PHE A 582 -12.28 -2.68 1.15
CA PHE A 582 -13.09 -3.89 1.17
C PHE A 582 -14.60 -3.59 1.08
N LEU A 583 -15.07 -2.48 1.65
CA LEU A 583 -16.46 -2.05 1.49
C LEU A 583 -16.74 -1.55 0.06
N GLU A 584 -15.76 -0.94 -0.60
CA GLU A 584 -15.88 -0.55 -2.01
C GLU A 584 -15.97 -1.76 -2.94
N LEU A 585 -15.26 -2.86 -2.61
CA LEU A 585 -15.15 -4.08 -3.41
C LEU A 585 -16.26 -5.12 -3.15
N LYS A 586 -17.08 -4.98 -2.10
CA LYS A 586 -18.01 -6.03 -1.66
C LYS A 586 -19.07 -6.45 -2.70
N ASP A 587 -19.47 -5.54 -3.56
CA ASP A 587 -20.47 -5.75 -4.61
C ASP A 587 -19.91 -5.34 -6.00
N ASN A 588 -18.58 -5.51 -6.22
CA ASN A 588 -17.93 -5.08 -7.45
C ASN A 588 -18.27 -5.96 -8.68
N GLU A 589 -18.97 -7.08 -8.52
CA GLU A 589 -19.60 -7.83 -9.62
C GLU A 589 -20.51 -6.94 -10.47
N LEU A 590 -21.12 -5.92 -9.88
CA LEU A 590 -21.99 -4.98 -10.60
C LEU A 590 -21.25 -4.15 -11.65
N SER A 591 -19.93 -3.98 -11.50
CA SER A 591 -19.10 -3.31 -12.53
C SER A 591 -19.07 -4.06 -13.86
N PHE A 592 -19.38 -5.36 -13.86
CA PHE A 592 -19.43 -6.18 -15.07
C PHE A 592 -20.64 -5.85 -15.96
N LEU A 593 -21.63 -5.14 -15.46
CA LEU A 593 -22.71 -4.56 -16.27
C LEU A 593 -22.19 -3.43 -17.18
N GLU A 594 -21.17 -2.70 -16.73
CA GLU A 594 -20.55 -1.60 -17.49
C GLU A 594 -19.34 -2.07 -18.31
N LYS A 595 -18.60 -3.05 -17.81
CA LYS A 595 -17.40 -3.59 -18.46
C LYS A 595 -17.44 -5.11 -18.40
N ASP A 596 -17.87 -5.71 -19.50
CA ASP A 596 -17.84 -7.16 -19.70
C ASP A 596 -16.38 -7.62 -19.91
N PRO A 597 -15.82 -8.52 -19.06
CA PRO A 597 -14.45 -9.02 -19.21
C PRO A 597 -14.15 -9.72 -20.54
N LEU A 598 -15.17 -10.30 -21.16
CA LEU A 598 -15.03 -11.04 -22.43
C LEU A 598 -15.86 -10.43 -23.57
N GLY A 599 -16.34 -9.20 -23.43
CA GLY A 599 -17.22 -8.56 -24.40
C GLY A 599 -16.63 -8.39 -25.81
N ASP A 600 -15.29 -8.43 -25.94
CA ASP A 600 -14.61 -8.37 -27.23
C ASP A 600 -14.47 -9.74 -27.93
N PHE A 601 -14.84 -10.84 -27.23
CA PHE A 601 -14.69 -12.22 -27.72
C PHE A 601 -16.01 -12.92 -28.07
N TYR A 602 -17.14 -12.41 -27.56
CA TYR A 602 -18.46 -13.02 -27.72
C TYR A 602 -19.47 -12.00 -28.21
N GLU A 603 -20.33 -12.43 -29.13
CA GLU A 603 -21.39 -11.59 -29.70
C GLU A 603 -22.54 -11.47 -28.71
N LYS A 604 -23.00 -10.24 -28.43
CA LYS A 604 -24.05 -9.96 -27.43
C LYS A 604 -25.40 -10.61 -27.75
N GLU A 605 -25.68 -10.79 -29.02
CA GLU A 605 -26.92 -11.37 -29.53
C GLU A 605 -27.07 -12.88 -29.22
N GLU A 606 -25.97 -13.56 -28.94
CA GLU A 606 -25.93 -14.98 -28.56
C GLU A 606 -25.98 -15.20 -27.03
N MET A 607 -25.93 -14.13 -26.23
CA MET A 607 -25.82 -14.21 -24.78
C MET A 607 -27.19 -14.41 -24.12
N VAL A 608 -27.21 -15.22 -23.07
CA VAL A 608 -28.35 -15.39 -22.15
C VAL A 608 -28.22 -14.47 -20.93
N TYR A 609 -27.00 -14.35 -20.41
CA TYR A 609 -26.69 -13.43 -19.30
C TYR A 609 -26.04 -12.15 -19.80
N PRO A 610 -26.12 -11.04 -19.05
CA PRO A 610 -25.71 -9.74 -19.55
C PRO A 610 -24.19 -9.53 -19.64
N SER A 611 -23.38 -10.43 -19.06
CA SER A 611 -21.93 -10.31 -19.00
C SER A 611 -21.25 -11.67 -18.99
N HIS A 612 -19.94 -11.68 -18.86
CA HIS A 612 -19.13 -12.88 -18.71
C HIS A 612 -18.27 -12.82 -17.43
N ALA A 613 -17.82 -13.99 -16.99
CA ALA A 613 -16.77 -14.11 -15.97
C ALA A 613 -15.94 -15.37 -16.26
N ARG A 614 -14.63 -15.24 -16.30
CA ARG A 614 -13.74 -16.41 -16.28
C ARG A 614 -13.69 -16.98 -14.87
N SER A 615 -13.81 -18.28 -14.72
CA SER A 615 -13.82 -18.96 -13.41
C SER A 615 -12.56 -18.68 -12.56
N GLY A 616 -11.43 -18.47 -13.23
CA GLY A 616 -10.15 -18.09 -12.61
C GLY A 616 -10.09 -16.60 -12.26
N PRO A 617 -9.65 -15.73 -13.19
CA PRO A 617 -9.29 -14.35 -12.87
C PRO A 617 -10.48 -13.50 -12.38
N ASP A 618 -11.66 -13.72 -12.94
CA ASP A 618 -12.82 -12.86 -12.66
C ASP A 618 -13.63 -13.37 -11.48
N TRP A 619 -14.21 -14.59 -11.58
CA TRP A 619 -15.03 -15.14 -10.52
C TRP A 619 -14.27 -15.39 -9.21
N SER A 620 -13.00 -15.86 -9.28
CA SER A 620 -12.20 -16.04 -8.06
C SER A 620 -11.89 -14.71 -7.36
N SER A 621 -11.75 -13.63 -8.13
CA SER A 621 -11.58 -12.29 -7.54
C SER A 621 -12.83 -11.84 -6.80
N LEU A 622 -14.00 -12.06 -7.39
CA LEU A 622 -15.29 -11.81 -6.73
C LEU A 622 -15.42 -12.68 -5.47
N CYS A 623 -15.07 -13.97 -5.55
CA CYS A 623 -15.07 -14.86 -4.39
C CYS A 623 -14.17 -14.36 -3.26
N ALA A 624 -12.96 -13.87 -3.56
CA ALA A 624 -12.06 -13.30 -2.57
C ALA A 624 -12.68 -12.07 -1.88
N ASN A 625 -13.36 -11.21 -2.63
CA ASN A 625 -14.05 -10.05 -2.10
C ASN A 625 -15.24 -10.46 -1.22
N TRP A 626 -16.07 -11.38 -1.67
CA TRP A 626 -17.21 -11.90 -0.91
C TRP A 626 -16.78 -12.67 0.35
N MET A 627 -15.74 -13.52 0.25
CA MET A 627 -15.17 -14.22 1.39
C MET A 627 -14.69 -13.24 2.46
N THR A 628 -14.05 -12.15 2.06
CA THR A 628 -13.58 -11.10 2.99
C THR A 628 -14.75 -10.42 3.71
N GLN A 629 -15.89 -10.18 3.05
CA GLN A 629 -17.08 -9.65 3.70
C GLN A 629 -17.74 -10.68 4.62
N TRP A 630 -17.83 -11.94 4.17
CA TRP A 630 -18.39 -13.00 4.98
C TRP A 630 -17.59 -13.19 6.29
N GLU A 631 -16.26 -13.31 6.21
CA GLU A 631 -15.46 -13.49 7.41
C GLU A 631 -15.44 -12.26 8.33
N ARG A 632 -15.52 -11.04 7.81
CA ARG A 632 -15.54 -9.82 8.62
C ARG A 632 -16.84 -9.60 9.37
N PHE A 633 -17.97 -9.91 8.78
CA PHE A 633 -19.29 -9.53 9.29
C PHE A 633 -20.24 -10.69 9.54
N GLN A 634 -19.88 -11.92 9.23
CA GLN A 634 -20.76 -13.10 9.26
C GLN A 634 -21.99 -12.94 8.35
N ASP A 635 -21.88 -12.11 7.31
CA ASP A 635 -22.95 -11.88 6.35
C ASP A 635 -23.03 -13.04 5.36
N THR A 636 -23.97 -13.95 5.61
CA THR A 636 -24.17 -15.17 4.81
C THR A 636 -24.57 -14.90 3.36
N LYS A 637 -25.06 -13.68 3.05
CA LYS A 637 -25.32 -13.27 1.66
C LYS A 637 -24.09 -13.50 0.78
N TYR A 638 -22.90 -13.16 1.29
CA TYR A 638 -21.66 -13.29 0.52
C TYR A 638 -21.18 -14.74 0.41
N ARG A 639 -21.39 -15.56 1.42
CA ARG A 639 -21.20 -17.02 1.32
C ARG A 639 -22.12 -17.61 0.24
N ASP A 640 -23.37 -17.21 0.25
CA ASP A 640 -24.39 -17.75 -0.67
C ASP A 640 -24.06 -17.37 -2.13
N LYS A 641 -23.52 -16.15 -2.38
CA LYS A 641 -22.99 -15.77 -3.71
C LYS A 641 -21.90 -16.73 -4.19
N ILE A 642 -20.94 -17.09 -3.32
CA ILE A 642 -19.87 -18.05 -3.64
C ILE A 642 -20.46 -19.42 -3.96
N THR A 643 -21.38 -19.90 -3.14
CA THR A 643 -22.01 -21.23 -3.29
C THR A 643 -22.77 -21.33 -4.60
N VAL A 644 -23.48 -20.29 -5.03
CA VAL A 644 -24.18 -20.25 -6.34
C VAL A 644 -23.21 -20.53 -7.48
N GLY A 645 -22.06 -19.83 -7.52
CA GLY A 645 -21.07 -20.04 -8.59
C GLY A 645 -20.43 -21.44 -8.54
N ILE A 646 -20.15 -21.97 -7.34
CA ILE A 646 -19.64 -23.35 -7.19
C ILE A 646 -20.64 -24.35 -7.75
N GLU A 647 -21.93 -24.22 -7.40
CA GLU A 647 -22.98 -25.11 -7.87
C GLU A 647 -23.18 -25.03 -9.40
N ASP A 648 -22.99 -23.86 -10.00
CA ASP A 648 -23.05 -23.73 -11.45
C ASP A 648 -21.82 -24.34 -12.15
N ILE A 649 -20.62 -24.20 -11.56
CA ILE A 649 -19.41 -24.87 -12.07
C ILE A 649 -19.57 -26.41 -11.97
N LYS A 650 -20.16 -26.94 -10.91
CA LYS A 650 -20.45 -28.39 -10.77
C LYS A 650 -21.33 -28.93 -11.89
N LYS A 651 -22.20 -28.10 -12.49
CA LYS A 651 -23.08 -28.47 -13.61
C LYS A 651 -22.39 -28.45 -14.97
N ALA A 652 -21.23 -27.85 -15.09
CA ALA A 652 -20.49 -27.84 -16.35
C ALA A 652 -20.02 -29.27 -16.71
N PRO A 653 -19.89 -29.63 -18.01
CA PRO A 653 -19.66 -31.03 -18.45
C PRO A 653 -18.45 -31.70 -17.79
N LEU A 654 -17.35 -30.97 -17.63
CA LEU A 654 -16.13 -31.43 -16.96
C LEU A 654 -15.83 -30.60 -15.70
N LYS A 655 -16.85 -29.96 -15.11
CA LYS A 655 -16.71 -29.11 -13.93
C LYS A 655 -15.62 -28.04 -14.14
N LEU A 656 -14.64 -27.90 -13.25
CA LEU A 656 -13.52 -26.95 -13.39
C LEU A 656 -12.69 -27.20 -14.67
N ILE A 657 -12.57 -28.44 -15.11
CA ILE A 657 -11.81 -28.81 -16.31
C ILE A 657 -12.51 -28.31 -17.58
N SER A 658 -13.80 -28.03 -17.55
CA SER A 658 -14.56 -27.54 -18.70
C SER A 658 -13.96 -26.28 -19.34
N GLY A 659 -13.34 -25.41 -18.56
CA GLY A 659 -12.64 -24.22 -19.03
C GLY A 659 -13.00 -22.98 -18.24
N PRO A 660 -12.32 -21.87 -18.51
CA PRO A 660 -12.51 -20.64 -17.77
C PRO A 660 -13.77 -19.86 -18.13
N ASP A 661 -14.27 -19.96 -19.36
CA ASP A 661 -15.23 -19.01 -19.91
C ASP A 661 -16.69 -19.37 -19.56
N PHE A 662 -17.35 -18.44 -18.89
CA PHE A 662 -18.76 -18.51 -18.51
C PHE A 662 -19.46 -17.19 -18.84
N GLU A 663 -20.73 -17.25 -19.26
CA GLU A 663 -21.60 -16.10 -19.08
C GLU A 663 -21.88 -15.89 -17.59
N PHE A 664 -22.09 -14.66 -17.21
CA PHE A 664 -22.29 -14.25 -15.83
C PHE A 664 -23.43 -13.23 -15.69
N ASP A 665 -24.32 -13.49 -14.74
CA ASP A 665 -25.33 -12.52 -14.34
C ASP A 665 -24.92 -11.80 -13.07
N PRO A 666 -24.45 -10.56 -13.11
CA PRO A 666 -24.01 -9.79 -11.94
C PRO A 666 -25.09 -9.57 -10.88
N LEU A 667 -26.38 -9.71 -11.23
CA LEU A 667 -27.49 -9.50 -10.30
C LEU A 667 -27.81 -10.75 -9.49
N THR A 668 -27.75 -11.92 -10.12
CA THR A 668 -28.04 -13.22 -9.50
C THR A 668 -26.79 -14.01 -9.16
N VAL A 669 -25.62 -13.58 -9.64
CA VAL A 669 -24.30 -14.18 -9.54
C VAL A 669 -24.18 -15.59 -10.13
N HIS A 670 -25.13 -15.97 -10.97
CA HIS A 670 -25.10 -17.24 -11.68
C HIS A 670 -24.07 -17.25 -12.81
N LEU A 671 -23.41 -18.41 -12.97
CA LEU A 671 -22.50 -18.74 -14.06
C LEU A 671 -23.19 -19.71 -15.05
N ARG A 672 -23.01 -19.48 -16.34
CA ARG A 672 -23.46 -20.38 -17.38
C ARG A 672 -22.30 -20.75 -18.28
N TYR A 673 -21.95 -22.03 -18.30
CA TYR A 673 -20.89 -22.52 -19.17
C TYR A 673 -21.25 -22.32 -20.65
N ILE A 674 -20.30 -21.78 -21.44
CA ILE A 674 -20.52 -21.38 -22.85
C ILE A 674 -19.67 -22.14 -23.86
N GLY A 675 -18.95 -23.18 -23.44
CA GLY A 675 -18.18 -24.02 -24.30
C GLY A 675 -16.67 -23.82 -24.26
N GLU A 676 -15.95 -24.16 -25.29
CA GLU A 676 -14.52 -24.40 -25.31
C GLU A 676 -13.65 -23.17 -25.62
N ARG A 677 -14.23 -22.02 -25.96
CA ARG A 677 -13.46 -20.82 -26.24
C ARG A 677 -12.78 -20.36 -24.94
N ALA A 678 -11.45 -20.49 -24.91
CA ALA A 678 -10.64 -19.99 -23.79
C ALA A 678 -9.97 -18.68 -24.21
N ALA A 679 -10.67 -17.57 -24.03
CA ALA A 679 -10.10 -16.25 -24.30
C ALA A 679 -8.87 -16.01 -23.40
N GLY A 680 -7.69 -15.88 -24.00
CA GLY A 680 -6.41 -15.64 -23.32
C GLY A 680 -5.68 -16.87 -22.80
N GLY A 681 -6.19 -18.09 -23.04
CA GLY A 681 -5.54 -19.36 -22.68
C GLY A 681 -5.92 -19.94 -21.31
N THR A 682 -5.73 -21.26 -21.19
CA THR A 682 -6.15 -22.02 -19.99
C THR A 682 -5.36 -21.66 -18.73
N HIS A 683 -4.11 -21.24 -18.86
CA HIS A 683 -3.27 -20.82 -17.72
C HIS A 683 -3.85 -19.63 -16.97
N LEU A 684 -4.67 -18.76 -17.59
CA LEU A 684 -5.33 -17.67 -16.89
C LEU A 684 -6.28 -18.16 -15.77
N GLN A 685 -6.77 -19.42 -15.87
CA GLN A 685 -7.61 -19.99 -14.83
C GLN A 685 -6.87 -20.14 -13.48
N ILE A 686 -5.54 -20.22 -13.50
CA ILE A 686 -4.73 -20.57 -12.31
C ILE A 686 -3.68 -19.53 -11.91
N CYS A 687 -3.26 -18.65 -12.82
CA CYS A 687 -2.12 -17.78 -12.55
C CYS A 687 -2.45 -16.46 -11.83
N MET A 688 -3.73 -16.14 -11.61
CA MET A 688 -4.16 -14.88 -11.01
C MET A 688 -4.62 -15.04 -9.54
N GLY A 689 -4.06 -16.02 -8.80
CA GLY A 689 -4.37 -16.23 -7.39
C GLY A 689 -5.60 -17.11 -7.12
N SER A 690 -6.21 -17.68 -8.17
CA SER A 690 -7.36 -18.58 -8.02
C SER A 690 -7.07 -19.81 -7.16
N PRO A 691 -5.93 -20.52 -7.31
CA PRO A 691 -5.62 -21.67 -6.47
C PRO A 691 -5.67 -21.34 -4.96
N GLN A 692 -5.12 -20.20 -4.56
CA GLN A 692 -5.09 -19.76 -3.16
C GLN A 692 -6.50 -19.50 -2.63
N VAL A 693 -7.34 -18.83 -3.43
CA VAL A 693 -8.75 -18.56 -3.08
C VAL A 693 -9.55 -19.86 -3.01
N TRP A 694 -9.41 -20.74 -3.99
CA TRP A 694 -10.16 -22.01 -4.06
C TRP A 694 -9.83 -22.96 -2.92
N MET A 695 -8.55 -23.07 -2.57
CA MET A 695 -8.10 -23.91 -1.45
C MET A 695 -8.63 -23.38 -0.12
N GLU A 696 -8.61 -22.07 0.09
CA GLU A 696 -9.14 -21.48 1.32
C GLU A 696 -10.67 -21.63 1.39
N LEU A 697 -11.39 -21.45 0.30
CA LEU A 697 -12.83 -21.71 0.22
C LEU A 697 -13.17 -23.17 0.54
N SER A 698 -12.33 -24.13 0.14
CA SER A 698 -12.56 -25.54 0.43
C SER A 698 -12.57 -25.85 1.92
N ASP A 699 -11.75 -25.16 2.69
CA ASP A 699 -11.71 -25.31 4.15
C ASP A 699 -12.89 -24.56 4.82
N LEU A 700 -13.29 -23.41 4.30
CA LEU A 700 -14.36 -22.59 4.86
C LEU A 700 -15.76 -23.16 4.61
N LEU A 701 -15.98 -23.80 3.45
CA LEU A 701 -17.26 -24.35 3.04
C LEU A 701 -17.43 -25.84 3.38
N GLU A 702 -16.35 -26.55 3.69
CA GLU A 702 -16.32 -28.00 3.95
C GLU A 702 -16.98 -28.83 2.82
N ASP A 703 -16.88 -28.35 1.56
CA ASP A 703 -17.48 -28.97 0.37
C ASP A 703 -16.53 -30.02 -0.21
N GLU A 704 -16.81 -31.30 0.05
CA GLU A 704 -15.96 -32.42 -0.41
C GLU A 704 -15.98 -32.59 -1.93
N GLU A 705 -17.08 -32.22 -2.61
CA GLU A 705 -17.13 -32.26 -4.07
C GLU A 705 -16.24 -31.19 -4.67
N TRP A 706 -16.21 -29.99 -4.08
CA TRP A 706 -15.30 -28.92 -4.48
C TRP A 706 -13.84 -29.32 -4.31
N LYS A 707 -13.50 -29.95 -3.18
CA LYS A 707 -12.14 -30.49 -2.93
C LYS A 707 -11.73 -31.51 -3.99
N GLN A 708 -12.65 -32.44 -4.31
CA GLN A 708 -12.41 -33.44 -5.36
C GLN A 708 -12.23 -32.78 -6.74
N MET A 709 -13.05 -31.79 -7.08
CA MET A 709 -12.94 -31.06 -8.35
C MET A 709 -11.61 -30.36 -8.52
N MET A 710 -11.10 -29.75 -7.45
CA MET A 710 -9.78 -29.12 -7.46
C MET A 710 -8.66 -30.15 -7.65
N ALA A 711 -8.76 -31.28 -6.96
CA ALA A 711 -7.80 -32.37 -7.08
C ALA A 711 -7.78 -32.96 -8.48
N ASP A 712 -8.97 -33.21 -9.06
CA ASP A 712 -9.12 -33.71 -10.44
C ASP A 712 -8.59 -32.71 -11.46
N TYR A 713 -8.82 -31.39 -11.25
CA TYR A 713 -8.26 -30.34 -12.09
C TYR A 713 -6.72 -30.33 -12.05
N GLY A 714 -6.13 -30.41 -10.85
CA GLY A 714 -4.67 -30.51 -10.68
C GLY A 714 -4.10 -31.74 -11.38
N ARG A 715 -4.73 -32.92 -11.21
CA ARG A 715 -4.32 -34.15 -11.90
C ARG A 715 -4.43 -34.02 -13.41
N PHE A 716 -5.57 -33.55 -13.89
CA PHE A 716 -5.85 -33.43 -15.33
C PHE A 716 -4.87 -32.51 -16.05
N TYR A 717 -4.42 -31.43 -15.42
CA TYR A 717 -3.45 -30.49 -15.96
C TYR A 717 -2.11 -31.14 -16.34
N TYR A 718 -1.73 -32.22 -15.63
CA TYR A 718 -0.48 -32.95 -15.83
C TYR A 718 -0.60 -34.25 -16.60
N LEU A 719 -1.79 -34.58 -17.11
CA LEU A 719 -1.96 -35.75 -17.98
C LEU A 719 -1.34 -35.52 -19.36
N PRO A 720 -0.76 -36.56 -19.99
CA PRO A 720 -0.42 -36.52 -21.40
C PRO A 720 -1.63 -36.15 -22.29
N ARG A 721 -1.39 -35.43 -23.38
CA ARG A 721 -2.45 -34.94 -24.26
C ARG A 721 -3.45 -36.00 -24.70
N GLU A 722 -2.97 -37.19 -25.02
CA GLU A 722 -3.83 -38.31 -25.45
C GLU A 722 -4.80 -38.74 -24.33
N GLU A 723 -4.32 -38.73 -23.08
CA GLU A 723 -5.11 -39.06 -21.91
C GLU A 723 -6.12 -37.95 -21.61
N GLN A 724 -5.71 -36.67 -21.72
CA GLN A 724 -6.61 -35.52 -21.60
C GLN A 724 -7.79 -35.60 -22.58
N LEU A 725 -7.51 -35.89 -23.84
CA LEU A 725 -8.54 -36.03 -24.89
C LEU A 725 -9.47 -37.22 -24.62
N LYS A 726 -8.92 -38.35 -24.19
CA LYS A 726 -9.67 -39.55 -23.85
C LYS A 726 -10.56 -39.33 -22.62
N GLU A 727 -10.03 -38.79 -21.52
CA GLU A 727 -10.79 -38.58 -20.29
C GLU A 727 -11.87 -37.49 -20.44
N SER A 728 -11.62 -36.48 -21.27
CA SER A 728 -12.59 -35.45 -21.60
C SER A 728 -13.59 -35.83 -22.69
N GLU A 729 -13.50 -37.05 -23.26
CA GLU A 729 -14.31 -37.50 -24.40
C GLU A 729 -14.21 -36.48 -25.57
N GLY A 730 -13.06 -35.82 -25.71
CA GLY A 730 -12.82 -34.81 -26.72
C GLY A 730 -13.42 -33.42 -26.44
N ILE A 731 -14.09 -33.23 -25.31
CA ILE A 731 -14.75 -31.95 -24.93
C ILE A 731 -13.75 -30.79 -24.87
N ILE A 732 -12.51 -31.03 -24.43
CA ILE A 732 -11.49 -29.97 -24.37
C ILE A 732 -11.01 -29.49 -25.77
N GLY A 733 -11.36 -30.20 -26.85
CA GLY A 733 -11.04 -29.82 -28.21
C GLY A 733 -9.55 -29.55 -28.44
N GLU A 734 -9.20 -28.38 -28.98
CA GLU A 734 -7.81 -27.95 -29.22
C GLU A 734 -7.20 -27.21 -28.01
N ARG A 735 -7.96 -27.03 -26.93
CA ARG A 735 -7.49 -26.29 -25.74
C ARG A 735 -6.28 -26.99 -25.12
N GLU A 736 -5.21 -26.23 -24.92
CA GLU A 736 -3.96 -26.67 -24.32
C GLU A 736 -3.87 -26.25 -22.85
N PHE A 737 -3.30 -27.13 -22.02
CA PHE A 737 -2.96 -26.88 -20.62
C PHE A 737 -1.48 -26.47 -20.55
N SER A 738 -1.20 -25.25 -21.04
CA SER A 738 0.15 -24.68 -21.15
C SER A 738 0.69 -24.18 -19.82
N LEU A 739 2.00 -23.91 -19.76
CA LEU A 739 2.70 -23.34 -18.60
C LEU A 739 2.47 -24.15 -17.29
N PRO A 740 2.73 -25.46 -17.28
CA PRO A 740 2.38 -26.33 -16.14
C PRO A 740 3.06 -25.94 -14.81
N PHE A 741 4.17 -25.19 -14.82
CA PHE A 741 4.78 -24.68 -13.61
C PHE A 741 3.85 -23.71 -12.84
N MET A 742 2.98 -22.97 -13.54
CA MET A 742 1.97 -22.09 -12.92
C MET A 742 0.84 -22.88 -12.27
N ALA A 743 0.60 -24.11 -12.73
CA ALA A 743 -0.40 -25.01 -12.16
C ALA A 743 0.14 -25.84 -10.98
N ALA A 744 1.40 -25.65 -10.56
CA ALA A 744 2.05 -26.53 -9.62
C ALA A 744 1.36 -26.59 -8.25
N ALA A 745 0.79 -25.50 -7.79
CA ALA A 745 -0.03 -25.48 -6.57
C ALA A 745 -1.24 -26.43 -6.67
N MET A 746 -1.93 -26.43 -7.82
CA MET A 746 -3.07 -27.33 -8.05
C MET A 746 -2.63 -28.78 -8.24
N GLY A 747 -1.51 -29.01 -8.94
CA GLY A 747 -0.90 -30.34 -9.09
C GLY A 747 -0.50 -30.93 -7.73
N ALA A 748 0.12 -30.12 -6.88
CA ALA A 748 0.50 -30.52 -5.53
C ALA A 748 -0.70 -30.81 -4.63
N TYR A 749 -1.73 -29.96 -4.69
CA TYR A 749 -3.00 -30.22 -3.97
C TYR A 749 -3.64 -31.53 -4.46
N GLY A 750 -3.72 -31.75 -5.78
CA GLY A 750 -4.24 -32.98 -6.37
C GLY A 750 -3.45 -34.22 -5.93
N ALA A 751 -2.13 -34.17 -5.99
CA ALA A 751 -1.25 -35.25 -5.56
C ALA A 751 -1.42 -35.60 -4.05
N TRP A 752 -1.51 -34.59 -3.22
CA TRP A 752 -1.76 -34.77 -1.78
C TRP A 752 -3.13 -35.34 -1.49
N TYR A 753 -4.20 -34.81 -2.10
CA TYR A 753 -5.58 -35.21 -1.85
C TYR A 753 -5.86 -36.64 -2.38
N LEU A 754 -5.41 -36.94 -3.61
CA LEU A 754 -5.58 -38.23 -4.27
C LEU A 754 -4.55 -39.28 -3.82
N LYS A 755 -3.51 -38.90 -3.07
CA LYS A 755 -2.36 -39.71 -2.71
C LYS A 755 -1.64 -40.27 -3.94
N ASP A 756 -1.50 -39.45 -4.97
CA ASP A 756 -0.90 -39.81 -6.27
C ASP A 756 0.57 -39.40 -6.30
N GLU A 757 1.45 -40.39 -6.16
CA GLU A 757 2.90 -40.20 -6.13
C GLU A 757 3.45 -39.82 -7.52
N ILE A 758 2.84 -40.30 -8.59
CA ILE A 758 3.27 -39.98 -9.97
C ILE A 758 2.95 -38.52 -10.28
N LEU A 759 1.78 -38.06 -9.88
CA LEU A 759 1.41 -36.65 -10.01
C LEU A 759 2.33 -35.75 -9.19
N ALA A 760 2.74 -36.16 -8.00
CA ALA A 760 3.68 -35.41 -7.18
C ALA A 760 5.05 -35.26 -7.87
N GLU A 761 5.59 -36.33 -8.46
CA GLU A 761 6.83 -36.29 -9.24
C GLU A 761 6.70 -35.40 -10.47
N ARG A 762 5.62 -35.54 -11.26
CA ARG A 762 5.36 -34.71 -12.43
C ARG A 762 5.26 -33.23 -12.07
N THR A 763 4.60 -32.90 -10.95
CA THR A 763 4.48 -31.53 -10.48
C THR A 763 5.85 -30.94 -10.14
N TRP A 764 6.69 -31.64 -9.38
CA TRP A 764 8.05 -31.22 -9.10
C TRP A 764 8.88 -31.07 -10.37
N ARG A 765 8.80 -32.05 -11.27
CA ARG A 765 9.52 -32.05 -12.54
C ARG A 765 9.27 -30.78 -13.33
N HIS A 766 8.00 -30.43 -13.56
CA HIS A 766 7.63 -29.23 -14.32
C HIS A 766 8.05 -27.94 -13.61
N LEU A 767 7.90 -27.87 -12.29
CA LEU A 767 8.26 -26.68 -11.52
C LEU A 767 9.79 -26.47 -11.52
N LEU A 768 10.58 -27.51 -11.30
CA LEU A 768 12.05 -27.41 -11.30
C LEU A 768 12.61 -27.14 -12.70
N HIS A 769 12.10 -27.83 -13.74
CA HIS A 769 12.50 -27.62 -15.13
C HIS A 769 12.30 -26.18 -15.60
N SER A 770 11.29 -25.46 -15.07
CA SER A 770 11.04 -24.07 -15.48
C SER A 770 12.18 -23.10 -15.07
N LEU A 771 12.97 -23.45 -14.06
CA LEU A 771 14.08 -22.63 -13.59
C LEU A 771 15.46 -23.21 -13.91
N ILE A 772 15.59 -24.56 -13.95
CA ILE A 772 16.84 -25.25 -14.22
C ILE A 772 16.98 -25.53 -15.73
N SER A 773 18.18 -25.35 -16.27
CA SER A 773 18.50 -25.63 -17.67
C SER A 773 19.84 -26.35 -17.78
N GLU A 774 19.84 -27.56 -18.35
CA GLU A 774 21.03 -28.32 -18.73
C GLU A 774 22.08 -28.49 -17.60
N GLY A 775 21.62 -28.83 -16.38
CA GLY A 775 22.49 -28.97 -15.22
C GLY A 775 22.98 -27.65 -14.60
N ASN A 776 22.45 -26.50 -15.09
CA ASN A 776 22.72 -25.22 -14.48
C ASN A 776 21.64 -24.93 -13.42
N HIS A 777 22.06 -24.91 -12.14
CA HIS A 777 21.22 -24.66 -10.97
C HIS A 777 21.28 -23.20 -10.49
N ASP A 778 21.89 -22.29 -11.26
CA ASP A 778 22.03 -20.90 -10.80
C ASP A 778 20.66 -20.21 -10.66
N GLY A 779 19.72 -20.46 -11.59
CA GLY A 779 18.38 -19.90 -11.50
C GLY A 779 18.39 -18.39 -11.28
N PHE A 780 17.79 -17.90 -10.21
CA PHE A 780 17.80 -16.47 -9.84
C PHE A 780 19.17 -15.97 -9.37
N LEU A 781 20.12 -16.86 -9.10
CA LEU A 781 21.49 -16.51 -8.76
C LEU A 781 22.34 -16.15 -9.99
N THR A 782 21.80 -16.28 -11.21
CA THR A 782 22.46 -15.87 -12.45
C THR A 782 22.51 -14.35 -12.52
N VAL A 783 23.46 -13.78 -11.81
CA VAL A 783 23.68 -12.35 -11.76
C VAL A 783 24.83 -11.97 -12.67
N ILE A 784 24.59 -11.06 -13.59
CA ILE A 784 25.63 -10.48 -14.45
C ILE A 784 25.96 -9.08 -13.95
N ALA A 785 27.23 -8.82 -13.70
CA ALA A 785 27.72 -7.48 -13.48
C ALA A 785 28.02 -6.83 -14.83
N ALA A 786 27.19 -5.87 -15.22
CA ALA A 786 27.38 -5.10 -16.46
C ALA A 786 28.02 -3.75 -16.14
N GLY A 787 29.28 -3.58 -16.47
CA GLY A 787 29.96 -2.30 -16.34
C GLY A 787 31.48 -2.39 -16.50
N LYS A 788 32.08 -1.47 -17.26
CA LYS A 788 33.52 -1.29 -17.34
C LYS A 788 33.91 0.03 -16.69
N GLY A 789 34.80 -0.03 -15.71
CA GLY A 789 35.43 1.14 -15.10
C GLY A 789 34.96 1.44 -13.66
N ASN A 790 35.27 2.63 -13.13
CA ASN A 790 34.98 3.07 -11.75
C ASN A 790 33.51 3.40 -11.46
N ARG A 791 32.59 2.87 -12.22
CA ARG A 791 31.14 3.04 -11.97
C ARG A 791 30.64 1.87 -11.13
N LYS A 792 29.63 2.15 -10.29
CA LYS A 792 28.86 1.12 -9.58
C LYS A 792 28.38 0.10 -10.60
N GLU A 793 28.74 -1.17 -10.41
CA GLU A 793 28.35 -2.22 -11.33
C GLU A 793 26.83 -2.40 -11.29
N LEU A 794 26.23 -2.51 -12.47
CA LEU A 794 24.83 -2.86 -12.60
C LEU A 794 24.67 -4.36 -12.31
N VAL A 795 23.80 -4.68 -11.37
CA VAL A 795 23.42 -6.06 -11.05
C VAL A 795 22.15 -6.39 -11.82
N GLU A 796 22.14 -7.45 -12.63
CA GLU A 796 20.97 -7.83 -13.43
C GLU A 796 20.81 -9.33 -13.54
N ILE A 797 19.55 -9.77 -13.65
CA ILE A 797 19.17 -11.10 -14.09
C ILE A 797 18.61 -10.97 -15.51
N PRO A 798 19.35 -11.36 -16.55
CA PRO A 798 19.06 -10.97 -17.95
C PRO A 798 17.71 -11.42 -18.50
N TRP A 799 17.13 -12.48 -17.93
CA TRP A 799 15.89 -13.12 -18.40
C TRP A 799 14.69 -12.84 -17.48
N ILE A 800 14.84 -11.98 -16.50
CA ILE A 800 13.85 -11.81 -15.44
C ILE A 800 12.54 -11.19 -15.94
N SER A 801 11.46 -11.71 -15.42
CA SER A 801 10.13 -11.13 -15.51
C SER A 801 9.49 -11.27 -14.13
N THR A 802 8.86 -10.21 -13.64
CA THR A 802 8.20 -10.20 -12.33
C THR A 802 7.11 -11.26 -12.25
N ASN A 803 6.37 -11.44 -13.34
CA ASN A 803 5.35 -12.49 -13.46
C ASN A 803 5.91 -13.90 -13.26
N PHE A 804 7.06 -14.20 -13.89
CA PHE A 804 7.68 -15.50 -13.72
C PHE A 804 8.17 -15.72 -12.29
N VAL A 805 8.87 -14.73 -11.73
CA VAL A 805 9.41 -14.82 -10.37
C VAL A 805 8.29 -15.02 -9.34
N ALA A 806 7.24 -14.21 -9.42
CA ALA A 806 6.10 -14.29 -8.52
C ALA A 806 5.42 -15.65 -8.58
N GLN A 807 5.13 -16.14 -9.81
CA GLN A 807 4.49 -17.45 -10.00
C GLN A 807 5.37 -18.60 -9.56
N TRP A 808 6.65 -18.57 -9.90
CA TRP A 808 7.58 -19.64 -9.49
C TRP A 808 7.70 -19.70 -7.97
N CYS A 809 8.00 -18.58 -7.33
CA CYS A 809 8.18 -18.53 -5.88
C CYS A 809 6.90 -18.92 -5.12
N LEU A 810 5.75 -18.39 -5.53
CA LEU A 810 4.46 -18.71 -4.92
C LEU A 810 4.15 -20.20 -5.02
N ASN A 811 4.34 -20.79 -6.22
CA ASN A 811 4.12 -22.20 -6.44
C ASN A 811 5.08 -23.07 -5.62
N VAL A 812 6.38 -22.75 -5.55
CA VAL A 812 7.34 -23.51 -4.70
C VAL A 812 6.88 -23.52 -3.25
N ILE A 813 6.47 -22.38 -2.70
CA ILE A 813 6.00 -22.27 -1.31
C ILE A 813 4.79 -23.18 -1.05
N VAL A 814 3.84 -23.23 -1.96
CA VAL A 814 2.64 -24.07 -1.82
C VAL A 814 2.94 -25.55 -2.07
N VAL A 815 3.78 -25.86 -3.06
CA VAL A 815 4.16 -27.25 -3.39
C VAL A 815 4.94 -27.90 -2.25
N LEU A 816 5.84 -27.16 -1.61
CA LEU A 816 6.53 -27.62 -0.40
C LEU A 816 5.58 -27.98 0.74
N GLU A 817 4.45 -27.28 0.88
CA GLU A 817 3.45 -27.59 1.90
C GLU A 817 2.80 -28.96 1.68
N PHE A 818 2.45 -29.28 0.43
CA PHE A 818 1.69 -30.50 0.14
C PHE A 818 2.54 -31.74 -0.15
N ILE A 819 3.61 -31.60 -0.91
CA ILE A 819 4.38 -32.73 -1.47
C ILE A 819 5.91 -32.63 -1.28
N ARG A 820 6.36 -31.96 -0.23
CA ARG A 820 7.78 -31.88 0.14
C ARG A 820 8.47 -33.25 0.21
N GLY A 821 7.76 -34.27 0.70
CA GLY A 821 8.29 -35.64 0.84
C GLY A 821 8.67 -36.33 -0.47
N LYS A 822 8.26 -35.78 -1.64
CA LYS A 822 8.56 -36.27 -3.00
C LYS A 822 9.62 -35.43 -3.72
N LEU A 823 10.13 -34.37 -3.08
CA LEU A 823 11.22 -33.59 -3.62
C LEU A 823 12.52 -34.44 -3.66
N PRO A 824 13.27 -34.49 -4.76
CA PRO A 824 14.59 -35.09 -4.81
C PRO A 824 15.50 -34.48 -3.72
N LYS A 825 16.37 -35.29 -3.10
CA LYS A 825 17.14 -34.83 -1.94
C LYS A 825 18.42 -34.09 -2.30
N ASP A 826 18.93 -34.28 -3.50
CA ASP A 826 20.14 -33.66 -4.00
C ASP A 826 19.97 -33.19 -5.43
N LEU A 827 20.85 -32.30 -5.87
CA LEU A 827 20.74 -31.66 -7.20
C LEU A 827 21.02 -32.65 -8.34
N ALA A 828 21.80 -33.69 -8.12
CA ALA A 828 22.01 -34.73 -9.12
C ALA A 828 20.74 -35.53 -9.40
N ALA A 829 19.94 -35.80 -8.37
CA ALA A 829 18.63 -36.43 -8.55
C ALA A 829 17.60 -35.46 -9.17
N VAL A 830 17.74 -34.15 -8.95
CA VAL A 830 16.95 -33.14 -9.66
C VAL A 830 17.26 -33.15 -11.15
N ASP A 831 18.55 -33.23 -11.55
CA ASP A 831 18.96 -33.31 -12.96
C ASP A 831 18.30 -34.49 -13.66
N ILE A 832 18.35 -35.68 -13.03
CA ILE A 832 17.71 -36.89 -13.56
C ILE A 832 16.21 -36.68 -13.75
N LEU A 833 15.54 -36.12 -12.73
CA LEU A 833 14.10 -35.87 -12.80
C LEU A 833 13.73 -34.90 -13.94
N VAL A 834 14.55 -33.88 -14.19
CA VAL A 834 14.32 -32.87 -15.22
C VAL A 834 14.63 -33.39 -16.62
N GLU A 835 15.70 -34.21 -16.77
CA GLU A 835 16.09 -34.84 -18.06
C GLU A 835 15.02 -35.78 -18.61
N GLU A 836 14.25 -36.45 -17.76
CA GLU A 836 13.13 -37.33 -18.19
C GLU A 836 12.04 -36.56 -18.98
N MET A 837 11.92 -35.24 -18.82
CA MET A 837 10.99 -34.42 -19.63
C MET A 837 11.34 -34.35 -21.10
N VAL A 838 12.61 -34.43 -21.45
CA VAL A 838 13.07 -34.40 -22.84
C VAL A 838 12.62 -35.66 -23.59
N VAL A 839 12.48 -36.76 -22.84
CA VAL A 839 12.05 -38.08 -23.39
C VAL A 839 10.54 -38.14 -23.62
N GLU A 840 9.74 -37.44 -22.81
CA GLU A 840 8.27 -37.43 -22.92
C GLU A 840 7.70 -36.48 -23.99
N GLY A 841 8.56 -35.77 -24.74
CA GLY A 841 8.13 -34.99 -25.93
C GLY A 841 7.50 -33.62 -25.64
N PHE A 842 7.67 -33.08 -24.44
CA PHE A 842 7.29 -31.70 -24.13
C PHE A 842 8.33 -30.75 -24.77
N ARG A 843 7.94 -30.05 -25.83
CA ARG A 843 8.75 -28.99 -26.43
C ARG A 843 8.85 -27.81 -25.43
N LYS A 844 10.06 -27.25 -25.31
CA LYS A 844 10.26 -25.96 -24.63
C LYS A 844 9.32 -24.92 -25.23
N ALA A 845 8.48 -24.27 -24.41
CA ALA A 845 7.66 -23.14 -24.81
C ALA A 845 8.53 -21.89 -25.00
#